data_54a14d5a6426e882d425151c2398a97a
#
_entry.id   54a14d5a6426e882d425151c2398a97a
#
_cell.length_a   1.000
_cell.length_b   1.000
_cell.length_c   1.000
_cell.angle_alpha   90.00
_cell.angle_beta   90.00
_cell.angle_gamma   90.00
#
_symmetry.space_group_name_H-M   'P 1'
#
loop_
_entity.id
_entity.type
_entity.pdbx_description
1 polymer ?
#
loop_
_entity_poly.entity_id
_entity_poly.type
_entity_poly.pdbx_seq_one_letter_code
_entity_poly.pdbx_strand_id
1 'polypeptide(L)'
;MTRRNTELLLLCVAAPLVILLFAMVALNQDGGVTLDNLTVPLGMFATFVIAHLAIRKLAPGADPAILPISFALSGIGIAFITRLAPDLALRQVGWLFLGVVFMVLILIFIRNLDKLGNYKYTIMIAGILLLVSPLLPFIGNEIYGSRIWLSIGGFSFQPGELAKICIVIFLAAYLAQNREMLSVFTHRIGPFKVPDLRALVPVLIMWAIALLVIVFERDLGSALVLFFVFLTMLYVATGRKAYIVISFVLIAVGLVAAYFLFSHVQTRVDTWLNPFADPSGSGYQLVQSIFSIADGGLFGVGIGNGLADQIPIVESDFIFSAIAEETGLLGAAGLLLLYLCFAIRGILISVRAKSDVSSFMALGFTAIIILQAFIIVGGVTRFIPLTGLTLPFVSQGGSSLLASFMIVGFLMRASDQGTGIGTEITSGTGAISLNGALGRVSLGKRLTGTMIVFSVMFALLVANLTLIMVIQADYYQNMSINNHTIAKEAETERGTISTYDNVVLAQSVLQDDGTYKREYPAGTLAAHVVGYASDTYGTSGIEASENDTLKGNSNFASWIDVINSYTGNNTAGNDVKLTLNSTIQQAAQDALEGYNGACVVIDPETGAVLALASSPTYNAADIESILSSGNESSALYNRATQALYSPGSTFKIVSLTTGLENNVATESSVFSAPSKLEIGGGEVTNFNDASYGDITLERATELSANTVFAQLGTEIGADALVSSSEEFGFNQDISFDLPLVKSLMPNPDEMTEWETAWAAAGEPVGEHESPAGPQASVLQMALVGCAIANDGVIMQPYLVDSVYNAEGENSYRATPSQLYTACSSSIASRVKTVLEGVVNNGTGTAAAVDGVQIAGKTGTAETGKPKDDRWFVGMGPSEDCSVVVAIVLEEAGEDLPGGAAGRAQNVLETALEIQGRL
;
A
#
# COMPACT_ATOMS: atom_id res chain seq x y z
N MET A 1 -11.68 34.02 -34.65
CA MET A 1 -12.89 33.32 -34.17
C MET A 1 -13.64 34.19 -33.17
N THR A 2 -14.96 34.24 -33.20
CA THR A 2 -15.75 34.91 -32.17
C THR A 2 -15.64 34.08 -30.85
N ARG A 3 -15.73 34.75 -29.68
CA ARG A 3 -15.68 34.04 -28.37
C ARG A 3 -16.68 32.89 -28.28
N ARG A 4 -17.87 33.02 -28.86
CA ARG A 4 -18.90 31.97 -28.86
C ARG A 4 -18.57 30.78 -29.76
N ASN A 5 -17.84 31.01 -30.85
CA ASN A 5 -17.34 29.91 -31.68
C ASN A 5 -16.15 29.18 -31.00
N THR A 6 -15.34 29.90 -30.24
CA THR A 6 -14.30 29.27 -29.41
C THR A 6 -14.92 28.42 -28.31
N GLU A 7 -16.01 28.89 -27.65
CA GLU A 7 -16.74 28.10 -26.66
C GLU A 7 -17.31 26.81 -27.28
N LEU A 8 -17.96 26.93 -28.47
CA LEU A 8 -18.47 25.76 -29.16
C LEU A 8 -17.35 24.77 -29.52
N LEU A 9 -16.19 25.26 -29.99
CA LEU A 9 -15.05 24.41 -30.28
C LEU A 9 -14.57 23.66 -29.04
N LEU A 10 -14.46 24.35 -27.90
CA LEU A 10 -14.03 23.72 -26.62
C LEU A 10 -15.08 22.70 -26.13
N LEU A 11 -16.37 22.96 -26.30
CA LEU A 11 -17.41 21.96 -26.02
C LEU A 11 -17.29 20.74 -26.93
N CYS A 12 -17.01 20.93 -28.24
CA CYS A 12 -16.78 19.84 -29.18
C CYS A 12 -15.52 19.03 -28.88
N VAL A 13 -14.52 19.62 -28.23
CA VAL A 13 -13.30 18.90 -27.75
C VAL A 13 -13.60 18.12 -26.49
N ALA A 14 -14.37 18.67 -25.56
CA ALA A 14 -14.71 17.99 -24.32
C ALA A 14 -15.76 16.87 -24.49
N ALA A 15 -16.68 17.03 -25.48
CA ALA A 15 -17.78 16.08 -25.67
C ALA A 15 -17.35 14.64 -25.97
N PRO A 16 -16.35 14.35 -26.83
CA PRO A 16 -15.90 12.99 -27.09
C PRO A 16 -15.35 12.29 -25.83
N LEU A 17 -14.66 13.02 -24.97
CA LEU A 17 -14.13 12.47 -23.72
C LEU A 17 -15.26 12.07 -22.76
N VAL A 18 -16.28 12.91 -22.64
CA VAL A 18 -17.46 12.63 -21.83
C VAL A 18 -18.29 11.48 -22.43
N ILE A 19 -18.45 11.44 -23.77
CA ILE A 19 -19.14 10.34 -24.46
C ILE A 19 -18.39 9.02 -24.23
N LEU A 20 -17.05 9.03 -24.35
CA LEU A 20 -16.23 7.85 -24.10
C LEU A 20 -16.42 7.33 -22.67
N LEU A 21 -16.42 8.23 -21.67
CA LEU A 21 -16.63 7.86 -20.28
C LEU A 21 -18.00 7.20 -20.05
N PHE A 22 -19.08 7.76 -20.60
CA PHE A 22 -20.41 7.14 -20.54
C PHE A 22 -20.49 5.81 -21.30
N ALA A 23 -19.79 5.69 -22.42
CA ALA A 23 -19.71 4.44 -23.16
C ALA A 23 -19.01 3.34 -22.36
N MET A 24 -17.89 3.67 -21.69
CA MET A 24 -17.18 2.72 -20.82
C MET A 24 -18.05 2.29 -19.64
N VAL A 25 -18.75 3.22 -18.98
CA VAL A 25 -19.71 2.89 -17.92
C VAL A 25 -20.82 1.96 -18.43
N ALA A 26 -21.39 2.24 -19.62
CA ALA A 26 -22.46 1.42 -20.18
C ALA A 26 -22.00 0.02 -20.63
N LEU A 27 -20.75 -0.12 -21.09
CA LEU A 27 -20.19 -1.40 -21.51
C LEU A 27 -19.88 -2.31 -20.31
N ASN A 28 -19.59 -1.72 -19.16
CA ASN A 28 -19.24 -2.46 -17.93
C ASN A 28 -20.48 -2.77 -17.05
N GLN A 29 -21.68 -2.28 -17.39
CA GLN A 29 -22.94 -2.67 -16.75
C GLN A 29 -23.57 -3.83 -17.49
N ASP A 30 -24.08 -4.84 -16.77
CA ASP A 30 -24.77 -6.02 -17.32
C ASP A 30 -25.95 -5.65 -18.21
N GLY A 31 -25.78 -5.62 -19.50
CA GLY A 31 -26.87 -5.28 -20.44
C GLY A 31 -26.44 -4.49 -21.67
N GLY A 32 -25.21 -4.01 -21.72
CA GLY A 32 -24.70 -3.24 -22.86
C GLY A 32 -25.42 -1.90 -23.07
N VAL A 33 -25.27 -1.30 -24.25
CA VAL A 33 -25.85 -0.01 -24.59
C VAL A 33 -27.34 -0.17 -24.91
N THR A 34 -28.22 0.14 -23.94
CA THR A 34 -29.69 0.17 -24.09
C THR A 34 -30.16 1.61 -24.31
N LEU A 35 -31.42 1.78 -24.80
CA LEU A 35 -32.04 3.11 -24.95
C LEU A 35 -32.18 3.82 -23.58
N ASP A 36 -32.38 3.07 -22.50
CA ASP A 36 -32.54 3.62 -21.16
C ASP A 36 -31.20 4.21 -20.67
N ASN A 37 -30.08 3.56 -20.98
CA ASN A 37 -28.72 4.06 -20.62
C ASN A 37 -28.36 5.35 -21.39
N LEU A 38 -29.03 5.66 -22.52
CA LEU A 38 -28.79 6.89 -23.27
C LEU A 38 -29.57 8.10 -22.74
N THR A 39 -30.57 7.92 -21.89
CA THR A 39 -31.41 9.02 -21.39
C THR A 39 -30.61 10.05 -20.58
N VAL A 40 -29.69 9.59 -19.71
CA VAL A 40 -28.84 10.42 -18.85
C VAL A 40 -27.88 11.27 -19.68
N PRO A 41 -27.01 10.69 -20.55
CA PRO A 41 -26.10 11.48 -21.38
C PRO A 41 -26.84 12.43 -22.35
N LEU A 42 -27.93 11.99 -22.98
CA LEU A 42 -28.72 12.85 -23.88
C LEU A 42 -29.32 14.04 -23.13
N GLY A 43 -29.90 13.84 -21.95
CA GLY A 43 -30.45 14.90 -21.10
C GLY A 43 -29.37 15.92 -20.69
N MET A 44 -28.20 15.44 -20.36
CA MET A 44 -27.05 16.30 -20.04
C MET A 44 -26.60 17.12 -21.26
N PHE A 45 -26.35 16.48 -22.40
CA PHE A 45 -25.94 17.18 -23.64
C PHE A 45 -26.97 18.21 -24.08
N ALA A 46 -28.26 17.87 -24.05
CA ALA A 46 -29.35 18.81 -24.38
C ALA A 46 -29.32 20.04 -23.45
N THR A 47 -29.10 19.85 -22.17
CA THR A 47 -28.99 20.93 -21.18
C THR A 47 -27.83 21.88 -21.49
N PHE A 48 -26.66 21.38 -21.87
CA PHE A 48 -25.52 22.23 -22.23
C PHE A 48 -25.67 22.90 -23.59
N VAL A 49 -26.34 22.27 -24.54
CA VAL A 49 -26.73 22.95 -25.81
C VAL A 49 -27.64 24.14 -25.50
N ILE A 50 -28.64 23.98 -24.65
CA ILE A 50 -29.52 25.07 -24.19
C ILE A 50 -28.68 26.17 -23.51
N ALA A 51 -27.77 25.81 -22.61
CA ALA A 51 -26.88 26.74 -21.94
C ALA A 51 -26.03 27.55 -22.93
N HIS A 52 -25.39 26.88 -23.92
CA HIS A 52 -24.60 27.52 -24.96
C HIS A 52 -25.45 28.53 -25.80
N LEU A 53 -26.63 28.10 -26.24
CA LEU A 53 -27.53 28.96 -27.02
C LEU A 53 -28.00 30.17 -26.21
N ALA A 54 -28.32 30.01 -24.93
CA ALA A 54 -28.69 31.09 -24.03
C ALA A 54 -27.53 32.09 -23.84
N ILE A 55 -26.31 31.61 -23.55
CA ILE A 55 -25.14 32.49 -23.42
C ILE A 55 -24.81 33.21 -24.71
N ARG A 56 -24.94 32.54 -25.88
CA ARG A 56 -24.71 33.14 -27.18
C ARG A 56 -25.60 34.36 -27.41
N LYS A 57 -26.85 34.36 -26.90
CA LYS A 57 -27.81 35.44 -27.00
C LYS A 57 -27.72 36.48 -25.90
N LEU A 58 -27.50 36.05 -24.64
CA LEU A 58 -27.64 36.90 -23.45
C LEU A 58 -26.30 37.47 -22.94
N ALA A 59 -25.18 36.83 -23.28
CA ALA A 59 -23.84 37.24 -22.84
C ALA A 59 -22.75 36.94 -23.92
N PRO A 60 -22.85 37.59 -25.12
CA PRO A 60 -21.96 37.26 -26.24
C PRO A 60 -20.49 37.58 -25.98
N GLY A 61 -20.18 38.52 -25.08
CA GLY A 61 -18.80 38.88 -24.65
C GLY A 61 -18.23 38.01 -23.53
N ALA A 62 -18.97 37.06 -22.96
CA ALA A 62 -18.56 36.26 -21.85
C ALA A 62 -17.32 35.38 -22.14
N ASP A 63 -16.65 34.89 -21.10
CA ASP A 63 -15.48 34.03 -21.23
C ASP A 63 -15.84 32.70 -21.92
N PRO A 64 -15.06 32.27 -22.94
CA PRO A 64 -15.41 31.08 -23.73
C PRO A 64 -15.06 29.75 -23.05
N ALA A 65 -14.30 29.74 -21.95
CA ALA A 65 -13.78 28.52 -21.33
C ALA A 65 -14.59 28.03 -20.13
N ILE A 66 -15.27 28.91 -19.40
CA ILE A 66 -15.99 28.57 -18.16
C ILE A 66 -17.07 27.50 -18.42
N LEU A 67 -17.91 27.65 -19.44
CA LEU A 67 -18.97 26.67 -19.74
C LEU A 67 -18.42 25.31 -20.16
N PRO A 68 -17.40 25.19 -21.05
CA PRO A 68 -16.80 23.92 -21.39
C PRO A 68 -16.11 23.21 -20.21
N ILE A 69 -15.47 23.95 -19.31
CA ILE A 69 -14.88 23.37 -18.08
C ILE A 69 -16.00 22.85 -17.16
N SER A 70 -17.08 23.60 -16.95
CA SER A 70 -18.24 23.16 -16.18
C SER A 70 -18.92 21.94 -16.81
N PHE A 71 -18.96 21.87 -18.17
CA PHE A 71 -19.44 20.71 -18.91
C PHE A 71 -18.59 19.46 -18.62
N ALA A 72 -17.26 19.56 -18.72
CA ALA A 72 -16.36 18.44 -18.48
C ALA A 72 -16.48 17.94 -17.03
N LEU A 73 -16.47 18.86 -16.05
CA LEU A 73 -16.62 18.52 -14.62
C LEU A 73 -17.97 17.83 -14.35
N SER A 74 -19.08 18.40 -14.86
CA SER A 74 -20.42 17.80 -14.66
C SER A 74 -20.57 16.49 -15.42
N GLY A 75 -19.94 16.35 -16.58
CA GLY A 75 -19.93 15.14 -17.38
C GLY A 75 -19.24 13.98 -16.65
N ILE A 76 -18.06 14.24 -16.09
CA ILE A 76 -17.35 13.26 -15.26
C ILE A 76 -18.21 12.89 -14.04
N GLY A 77 -18.73 13.88 -13.31
CA GLY A 77 -19.56 13.64 -12.13
C GLY A 77 -20.80 12.79 -12.43
N ILE A 78 -21.58 13.15 -13.47
CA ILE A 78 -22.80 12.42 -13.82
C ILE A 78 -22.49 11.00 -14.32
N ALA A 79 -21.39 10.80 -15.05
CA ALA A 79 -20.97 9.46 -15.48
C ALA A 79 -20.63 8.56 -14.27
N PHE A 80 -19.86 9.06 -13.29
CA PHE A 80 -19.57 8.32 -12.07
C PHE A 80 -20.80 8.11 -11.17
N ILE A 81 -21.72 9.09 -11.09
CA ILE A 81 -23.00 8.91 -10.38
C ILE A 81 -23.86 7.83 -11.08
N THR A 82 -23.85 7.77 -12.43
CA THR A 82 -24.54 6.73 -13.19
C THR A 82 -23.97 5.33 -12.90
N ARG A 83 -22.66 5.24 -12.66
CA ARG A 83 -21.97 4.02 -12.30
C ARG A 83 -22.26 3.61 -10.83
N LEU A 84 -22.08 4.54 -9.87
CA LEU A 84 -22.14 4.27 -8.43
C LEU A 84 -23.58 4.23 -7.87
N ALA A 85 -24.48 5.06 -8.41
CA ALA A 85 -25.85 5.20 -7.93
C ALA A 85 -26.81 5.48 -9.13
N PRO A 86 -27.09 4.49 -9.98
CA PRO A 86 -27.90 4.66 -11.21
C PRO A 86 -29.25 5.32 -10.96
N ASP A 87 -29.92 5.01 -9.85
CA ASP A 87 -31.22 5.56 -9.46
C ASP A 87 -31.20 7.07 -9.23
N LEU A 88 -30.02 7.65 -8.92
CA LEU A 88 -29.84 9.07 -8.68
C LEU A 88 -29.43 9.84 -9.94
N ALA A 89 -28.97 9.17 -10.99
CA ALA A 89 -28.41 9.79 -12.17
C ALA A 89 -29.39 10.70 -12.90
N LEU A 90 -30.62 10.23 -13.16
CA LEU A 90 -31.63 11.04 -13.82
C LEU A 90 -32.06 12.25 -12.96
N ARG A 91 -32.13 12.07 -11.63
CA ARG A 91 -32.41 13.17 -10.69
C ARG A 91 -31.30 14.22 -10.73
N GLN A 92 -30.04 13.81 -10.85
CA GLN A 92 -28.89 14.72 -10.96
C GLN A 92 -28.95 15.54 -12.26
N VAL A 93 -29.33 14.94 -13.40
CA VAL A 93 -29.58 15.66 -14.66
C VAL A 93 -30.72 16.67 -14.49
N GLY A 94 -31.79 16.33 -13.77
CA GLY A 94 -32.86 17.27 -13.42
C GLY A 94 -32.36 18.49 -12.64
N TRP A 95 -31.48 18.29 -11.65
CA TRP A 95 -30.83 19.37 -10.91
C TRP A 95 -29.89 20.19 -11.79
N LEU A 96 -29.13 19.53 -12.68
CA LEU A 96 -28.32 20.22 -13.69
C LEU A 96 -29.15 21.16 -14.55
N PHE A 97 -30.28 20.65 -15.08
CA PHE A 97 -31.19 21.46 -15.89
C PHE A 97 -31.72 22.66 -15.10
N LEU A 98 -32.15 22.44 -13.86
CA LEU A 98 -32.62 23.51 -12.99
C LEU A 98 -31.50 24.54 -12.69
N GLY A 99 -30.27 24.08 -12.48
CA GLY A 99 -29.10 24.95 -12.32
C GLY A 99 -28.86 25.84 -13.55
N VAL A 100 -28.94 25.25 -14.75
CA VAL A 100 -28.80 25.99 -16.00
C VAL A 100 -29.95 26.98 -16.17
N VAL A 101 -31.18 26.65 -15.81
CA VAL A 101 -32.30 27.59 -15.81
C VAL A 101 -32.00 28.78 -14.89
N PHE A 102 -31.53 28.57 -13.66
CA PHE A 102 -31.17 29.68 -12.77
C PHE A 102 -29.99 30.49 -13.30
N MET A 103 -28.99 29.86 -13.94
CA MET A 103 -27.92 30.55 -14.65
C MET A 103 -28.48 31.50 -15.71
N VAL A 104 -29.42 31.01 -16.53
CA VAL A 104 -30.08 31.82 -17.58
C VAL A 104 -30.92 32.95 -17.00
N LEU A 105 -31.67 32.71 -15.90
CA LEU A 105 -32.41 33.73 -15.16
C LEU A 105 -31.48 34.84 -14.66
N ILE A 106 -30.33 34.51 -14.12
CA ILE A 106 -29.31 35.49 -13.70
C ILE A 106 -28.88 36.34 -14.89
N LEU A 107 -28.62 35.72 -16.06
CA LEU A 107 -28.24 36.44 -17.25
C LEU A 107 -29.37 37.34 -17.81
N ILE A 108 -30.62 37.01 -17.62
CA ILE A 108 -31.78 37.82 -18.03
C ILE A 108 -31.99 39.00 -17.09
N PHE A 109 -32.08 38.74 -15.79
CA PHE A 109 -32.51 39.75 -14.81
C PHE A 109 -31.36 40.61 -14.29
N ILE A 110 -30.14 40.07 -14.18
CA ILE A 110 -29.01 40.79 -13.64
C ILE A 110 -28.15 41.34 -14.78
N ARG A 111 -28.59 42.46 -15.36
CA ARG A 111 -27.86 43.10 -16.44
C ARG A 111 -26.64 43.90 -15.99
N ASN A 112 -26.60 44.37 -14.75
CA ASN A 112 -25.50 45.14 -14.18
C ASN A 112 -25.21 44.71 -12.74
N LEU A 113 -24.01 44.14 -12.51
CA LEU A 113 -23.54 43.65 -11.21
C LEU A 113 -23.37 44.78 -10.19
N ASP A 114 -22.99 45.99 -10.61
CA ASP A 114 -22.78 47.13 -9.72
C ASP A 114 -24.10 47.56 -9.01
N LYS A 115 -25.25 47.38 -9.70
CA LYS A 115 -26.58 47.68 -9.12
C LYS A 115 -26.90 46.75 -7.95
N LEU A 116 -26.39 45.48 -7.94
CA LEU A 116 -26.54 44.59 -6.79
C LEU A 116 -25.85 45.16 -5.53
N GLY A 117 -24.75 45.88 -5.74
CA GLY A 117 -24.01 46.54 -4.64
C GLY A 117 -24.88 47.53 -3.83
N ASN A 118 -25.93 48.11 -4.41
CA ASN A 118 -26.84 49.01 -3.72
C ASN A 118 -27.74 48.26 -2.73
N TYR A 119 -27.97 46.94 -2.93
CA TYR A 119 -28.80 46.08 -2.07
C TYR A 119 -28.00 45.22 -1.13
N LYS A 120 -26.71 45.51 -0.92
CA LYS A 120 -25.77 44.68 -0.16
C LYS A 120 -26.26 44.22 1.23
N TYR A 121 -26.87 45.13 1.99
CA TYR A 121 -27.39 44.79 3.32
C TYR A 121 -28.67 43.93 3.27
N THR A 122 -29.54 44.15 2.30
CA THR A 122 -30.74 43.32 2.08
C THR A 122 -30.33 41.90 1.68
N ILE A 123 -29.32 41.76 0.83
CA ILE A 123 -28.77 40.48 0.36
C ILE A 123 -28.05 39.80 1.55
N MET A 124 -27.33 40.53 2.39
CA MET A 124 -26.74 40.04 3.63
C MET A 124 -27.78 39.42 4.57
N ILE A 125 -28.88 40.17 4.83
CA ILE A 125 -29.95 39.69 5.68
C ILE A 125 -30.60 38.45 5.10
N ALA A 126 -30.83 38.40 3.77
CA ALA A 126 -31.35 37.22 3.10
C ALA A 126 -30.41 36.02 3.26
N GLY A 127 -29.09 36.24 3.11
CA GLY A 127 -28.08 35.20 3.33
C GLY A 127 -28.08 34.67 4.77
N ILE A 128 -28.18 35.53 5.76
CA ILE A 128 -28.28 35.13 7.20
C ILE A 128 -29.58 34.36 7.45
N LEU A 129 -30.71 34.81 6.91
CA LEU A 129 -31.99 34.10 7.03
C LEU A 129 -31.94 32.71 6.41
N LEU A 130 -31.28 32.56 5.24
CA LEU A 130 -31.04 31.26 4.62
C LEU A 130 -30.19 30.35 5.49
N LEU A 131 -29.11 30.86 6.12
CA LEU A 131 -28.30 30.10 7.06
C LEU A 131 -29.07 29.66 8.31
N VAL A 132 -29.91 30.52 8.85
CA VAL A 132 -30.68 30.21 10.08
C VAL A 132 -31.84 29.27 9.80
N SER A 133 -32.32 29.19 8.56
CA SER A 133 -33.56 28.47 8.23
C SER A 133 -33.55 26.97 8.56
N PRO A 134 -32.44 26.19 8.47
CA PRO A 134 -32.43 24.79 8.89
C PRO A 134 -32.51 24.59 10.41
N LEU A 135 -32.18 25.61 11.17
CA LEU A 135 -32.29 25.58 12.66
C LEU A 135 -33.71 25.79 13.17
N LEU A 136 -34.62 26.24 12.28
CA LEU A 136 -36.02 26.50 12.69
C LEU A 136 -36.74 25.17 12.95
N PRO A 137 -37.47 25.04 14.08
CA PRO A 137 -38.29 23.85 14.34
C PRO A 137 -39.38 23.74 13.25
N PHE A 138 -39.74 22.51 12.90
CA PHE A 138 -40.74 22.11 11.88
C PHE A 138 -40.33 22.17 10.42
N ILE A 139 -39.22 22.82 10.02
CA ILE A 139 -38.81 22.95 8.62
C ILE A 139 -37.43 22.28 8.42
N GLY A 140 -36.56 22.39 9.44
CA GLY A 140 -35.24 21.80 9.41
C GLY A 140 -35.23 20.31 9.72
N ASN A 141 -34.47 19.55 8.94
CA ASN A 141 -34.29 18.11 9.09
C ASN A 141 -32.85 17.82 9.47
N GLU A 142 -32.67 16.91 10.45
CA GLU A 142 -31.36 16.43 10.85
C GLU A 142 -31.04 15.15 10.07
N ILE A 143 -30.00 15.19 9.25
CA ILE A 143 -29.53 14.06 8.47
C ILE A 143 -28.07 13.83 8.82
N TYR A 144 -27.71 12.60 9.21
CA TYR A 144 -26.33 12.24 9.65
C TYR A 144 -25.77 13.17 10.75
N GLY A 145 -26.61 13.60 11.69
CA GLY A 145 -26.19 14.43 12.82
C GLY A 145 -25.94 15.91 12.51
N SER A 146 -26.21 16.37 11.29
CA SER A 146 -26.10 17.78 10.87
C SER A 146 -27.47 18.36 10.50
N ARG A 147 -27.75 19.57 10.94
CA ARG A 147 -29.01 20.31 10.67
C ARG A 147 -28.80 21.35 9.59
N ILE A 148 -28.62 20.90 8.35
CA ILE A 148 -28.33 21.78 7.20
C ILE A 148 -29.39 21.68 6.09
N TRP A 149 -30.38 20.82 6.27
CA TRP A 149 -31.38 20.52 5.25
C TRP A 149 -32.77 21.09 5.59
N LEU A 150 -33.41 21.60 4.55
CA LEU A 150 -34.86 21.87 4.58
C LEU A 150 -35.58 20.79 3.79
N SER A 151 -36.62 20.18 4.38
CA SER A 151 -37.48 19.22 3.66
C SER A 151 -38.86 19.83 3.46
N ILE A 152 -39.21 20.03 2.19
CA ILE A 152 -40.52 20.58 1.78
C ILE A 152 -41.11 19.68 0.69
N GLY A 153 -42.22 19.03 1.00
CA GLY A 153 -42.95 18.23 0.02
C GLY A 153 -42.17 17.06 -0.60
N GLY A 154 -41.26 16.43 0.14
CA GLY A 154 -40.40 15.34 -0.29
C GLY A 154 -39.12 15.78 -1.01
N PHE A 155 -38.89 17.07 -1.18
CA PHE A 155 -37.63 17.61 -1.70
C PHE A 155 -36.76 18.11 -0.56
N SER A 156 -35.50 17.66 -0.53
CA SER A 156 -34.47 18.14 0.41
C SER A 156 -33.62 19.19 -0.29
N PHE A 157 -33.45 20.33 0.36
CA PHE A 157 -32.68 21.47 -0.15
C PHE A 157 -31.77 22.02 0.95
N GLN A 158 -30.52 22.38 0.59
CA GLN A 158 -29.54 22.96 1.51
C GLN A 158 -29.43 24.48 1.28
N PRO A 159 -30.03 25.32 2.13
CA PRO A 159 -30.05 26.77 1.93
C PRO A 159 -28.67 27.41 2.10
N GLY A 160 -27.75 26.78 2.85
CA GLY A 160 -26.37 27.24 3.04
C GLY A 160 -25.63 27.45 1.71
N GLU A 161 -25.94 26.67 0.67
CA GLU A 161 -25.33 26.81 -0.67
C GLU A 161 -25.70 28.16 -1.30
N LEU A 162 -26.95 28.60 -1.19
CA LEU A 162 -27.37 29.93 -1.66
C LEU A 162 -26.90 31.06 -0.76
N ALA A 163 -26.81 30.80 0.55
CA ALA A 163 -26.31 31.77 1.50
C ALA A 163 -24.86 32.18 1.19
N LYS A 164 -24.01 31.24 0.77
CA LYS A 164 -22.61 31.52 0.33
C LYS A 164 -22.59 32.56 -0.81
N ILE A 165 -23.50 32.45 -1.77
CA ILE A 165 -23.63 33.42 -2.88
C ILE A 165 -24.01 34.82 -2.35
N CYS A 166 -24.99 34.89 -1.47
CA CYS A 166 -25.42 36.15 -0.85
C CYS A 166 -24.30 36.83 -0.05
N ILE A 167 -23.55 36.07 0.73
CA ILE A 167 -22.42 36.54 1.54
C ILE A 167 -21.31 37.11 0.62
N VAL A 168 -20.97 36.42 -0.48
CA VAL A 168 -19.95 36.90 -1.43
C VAL A 168 -20.41 38.20 -2.11
N ILE A 169 -21.67 38.32 -2.49
CA ILE A 169 -22.21 39.57 -3.08
C ILE A 169 -22.11 40.73 -2.09
N PHE A 170 -22.47 40.48 -0.83
CA PHE A 170 -22.33 41.50 0.26
C PHE A 170 -20.85 41.90 0.45
N LEU A 171 -19.96 40.90 0.58
CA LEU A 171 -18.52 41.16 0.80
C LEU A 171 -17.92 41.96 -0.36
N ALA A 172 -18.20 41.54 -1.61
CA ALA A 172 -17.71 42.22 -2.81
C ALA A 172 -18.12 43.70 -2.83
N ALA A 173 -19.41 43.99 -2.61
CA ALA A 173 -19.93 45.34 -2.59
C ALA A 173 -19.39 46.15 -1.41
N TYR A 174 -19.28 45.57 -0.22
CA TYR A 174 -18.83 46.26 0.99
C TYR A 174 -17.31 46.56 0.88
N LEU A 175 -16.50 45.60 0.48
CA LEU A 175 -15.06 45.78 0.32
C LEU A 175 -14.71 46.78 -0.78
N ALA A 176 -15.46 46.80 -1.87
CA ALA A 176 -15.27 47.79 -2.95
C ALA A 176 -15.48 49.22 -2.47
N GLN A 177 -16.48 49.45 -1.61
CA GLN A 177 -16.81 50.77 -1.08
C GLN A 177 -15.87 51.24 0.05
N ASN A 178 -15.37 50.29 0.89
CA ASN A 178 -14.58 50.62 2.10
C ASN A 178 -13.09 50.25 1.96
N ARG A 179 -12.62 49.96 0.76
CA ARG A 179 -11.25 49.51 0.47
C ARG A 179 -10.19 50.41 1.05
N GLU A 180 -10.32 51.74 0.91
CA GLU A 180 -9.34 52.70 1.38
C GLU A 180 -9.26 52.72 2.91
N MET A 181 -10.41 52.78 3.59
CA MET A 181 -10.47 52.73 5.06
C MET A 181 -9.89 51.48 5.65
N LEU A 182 -10.12 50.30 5.02
CA LEU A 182 -9.61 49.01 5.47
C LEU A 182 -8.11 48.84 5.13
N SER A 183 -7.56 49.61 4.23
CA SER A 183 -6.15 49.54 3.85
C SER A 183 -5.25 50.44 4.70
N VAL A 184 -5.78 51.42 5.40
CA VAL A 184 -5.05 52.36 6.25
C VAL A 184 -5.13 51.96 7.72
N PHE A 185 -4.00 51.67 8.33
CA PHE A 185 -3.88 51.32 9.76
C PHE A 185 -3.57 52.53 10.58
N THR A 186 -4.60 53.16 11.15
CA THR A 186 -4.51 54.46 11.88
C THR A 186 -4.45 54.32 13.40
N HIS A 187 -5.04 53.27 13.95
CA HIS A 187 -5.12 53.06 15.38
C HIS A 187 -3.98 52.21 15.90
N ARG A 188 -3.45 52.52 17.08
CA ARG A 188 -2.45 51.69 17.77
C ARG A 188 -3.10 51.01 18.97
N ILE A 189 -2.97 49.66 19.01
CA ILE A 189 -3.31 48.86 20.21
C ILE A 189 -1.99 48.19 20.62
N GLY A 190 -1.35 48.77 21.66
CA GLY A 190 -0.02 48.37 22.08
C GLY A 190 1.03 48.55 20.96
N PRO A 191 1.86 47.56 20.65
CA PRO A 191 2.85 47.62 19.61
C PRO A 191 2.28 47.51 18.19
N PHE A 192 0.99 47.12 18.07
CA PHE A 192 0.37 46.79 16.77
C PHE A 192 -0.45 47.98 16.24
N LYS A 193 -0.29 48.22 14.93
CA LYS A 193 -1.17 49.13 14.19
C LYS A 193 -2.36 48.33 13.64
N VAL A 194 -3.59 48.79 13.97
CA VAL A 194 -4.84 48.16 13.51
C VAL A 194 -5.63 49.11 12.62
N PRO A 195 -6.47 48.61 11.70
CA PRO A 195 -7.36 49.44 10.87
C PRO A 195 -8.46 50.05 11.70
N ASP A 196 -9.18 51.01 11.15
CA ASP A 196 -10.35 51.60 11.78
C ASP A 196 -11.42 50.52 12.07
N LEU A 197 -11.71 50.29 13.34
CA LEU A 197 -12.67 49.28 13.78
C LEU A 197 -14.09 49.56 13.23
N ARG A 198 -14.45 50.81 12.97
CA ARG A 198 -15.76 51.15 12.40
C ARG A 198 -15.97 50.58 11.01
N ALA A 199 -14.91 50.42 10.19
CA ALA A 199 -14.98 49.84 8.88
C ALA A 199 -14.98 48.27 8.93
N LEU A 200 -14.44 47.70 10.02
CA LEU A 200 -14.39 46.23 10.17
C LEU A 200 -15.67 45.67 10.83
N VAL A 201 -16.31 46.43 11.71
CA VAL A 201 -17.46 45.97 12.52
C VAL A 201 -18.57 45.32 11.69
N PRO A 202 -19.10 45.88 10.60
CA PRO A 202 -20.18 45.25 9.83
C PRO A 202 -19.78 43.91 9.21
N VAL A 203 -18.51 43.79 8.76
CA VAL A 203 -17.95 42.57 8.16
C VAL A 203 -17.73 41.53 9.24
N LEU A 204 -17.17 41.91 10.38
CA LEU A 204 -16.93 41.02 11.51
C LEU A 204 -18.22 40.49 12.12
N ILE A 205 -19.24 41.33 12.24
CA ILE A 205 -20.57 40.92 12.74
C ILE A 205 -21.19 39.90 11.80
N MET A 206 -21.22 40.18 10.52
CA MET A 206 -21.77 39.25 9.54
C MET A 206 -21.00 37.91 9.56
N TRP A 207 -19.66 37.99 9.59
CA TRP A 207 -18.82 36.81 9.65
C TRP A 207 -19.00 36.02 10.95
N ALA A 208 -19.07 36.70 12.11
CA ALA A 208 -19.30 36.06 13.38
C ALA A 208 -20.69 35.37 13.43
N ILE A 209 -21.75 36.01 12.93
CA ILE A 209 -23.08 35.41 12.85
C ILE A 209 -23.06 34.19 11.93
N ALA A 210 -22.46 34.29 10.72
CA ALA A 210 -22.39 33.19 9.81
C ALA A 210 -21.61 32.00 10.41
N LEU A 211 -20.48 32.29 11.05
CA LEU A 211 -19.68 31.26 11.74
C LEU A 211 -20.45 30.60 12.88
N LEU A 212 -21.12 31.41 13.72
CA LEU A 212 -21.90 30.92 14.84
C LEU A 212 -23.02 29.99 14.39
N VAL A 213 -23.76 30.36 13.34
CA VAL A 213 -24.84 29.52 12.79
C VAL A 213 -24.28 28.20 12.27
N ILE A 214 -23.19 28.26 11.50
CA ILE A 214 -22.57 27.04 10.92
C ILE A 214 -22.03 26.12 12.03
N VAL A 215 -21.53 26.68 13.16
CA VAL A 215 -21.11 25.86 14.29
C VAL A 215 -22.33 25.14 14.90
N PHE A 216 -23.48 25.81 15.03
CA PHE A 216 -24.73 25.18 15.50
C PHE A 216 -25.30 24.15 14.51
N GLU A 217 -25.10 24.35 13.21
CA GLU A 217 -25.44 23.39 12.15
C GLU A 217 -24.50 22.17 12.12
N ARG A 218 -23.36 22.21 12.82
CA ARG A 218 -22.26 21.22 12.82
C ARG A 218 -21.61 21.05 11.44
N ASP A 219 -21.61 22.08 10.61
CA ASP A 219 -21.00 22.10 9.26
C ASP A 219 -19.65 22.81 9.29
N LEU A 220 -18.61 22.07 9.69
CA LEU A 220 -17.24 22.59 9.75
C LEU A 220 -16.69 22.96 8.37
N GLY A 221 -17.11 22.22 7.33
CA GLY A 221 -16.65 22.41 5.97
C GLY A 221 -17.06 23.77 5.40
N SER A 222 -18.34 24.11 5.49
CA SER A 222 -18.83 25.43 5.03
C SER A 222 -18.22 26.58 5.82
N ALA A 223 -17.93 26.37 7.13
CA ALA A 223 -17.23 27.38 7.93
C ALA A 223 -15.83 27.67 7.38
N LEU A 224 -15.07 26.64 7.06
CA LEU A 224 -13.72 26.77 6.48
C LEU A 224 -13.77 27.44 5.10
N VAL A 225 -14.67 27.02 4.22
CA VAL A 225 -14.84 27.65 2.89
C VAL A 225 -15.12 29.14 3.03
N LEU A 226 -16.11 29.52 3.84
CA LEU A 226 -16.47 30.93 4.03
C LEU A 226 -15.33 31.75 4.67
N PHE A 227 -14.61 31.16 5.63
CA PHE A 227 -13.45 31.79 6.23
C PHE A 227 -12.36 32.09 5.19
N PHE A 228 -11.96 31.11 4.39
CA PHE A 228 -10.91 31.31 3.39
C PHE A 228 -11.35 32.19 2.23
N VAL A 229 -12.63 32.15 1.82
CA VAL A 229 -13.20 33.10 0.86
C VAL A 229 -13.11 34.52 1.38
N PHE A 230 -13.56 34.75 2.64
CA PHE A 230 -13.45 36.05 3.28
C PHE A 230 -12.01 36.54 3.34
N LEU A 231 -11.07 35.71 3.79
CA LEU A 231 -9.67 36.06 3.89
C LEU A 231 -9.06 36.41 2.51
N THR A 232 -9.38 35.62 1.48
CA THR A 232 -8.92 35.86 0.10
C THR A 232 -9.45 37.20 -0.42
N MET A 233 -10.74 37.45 -0.26
CA MET A 233 -11.36 38.72 -0.70
C MET A 233 -10.81 39.93 0.07
N LEU A 234 -10.65 39.83 1.39
CA LEU A 234 -10.10 40.88 2.24
C LEU A 234 -8.64 41.20 1.89
N TYR A 235 -7.82 40.18 1.69
CA TYR A 235 -6.42 40.36 1.27
C TYR A 235 -6.33 41.03 -0.09
N VAL A 236 -7.08 40.54 -1.08
CA VAL A 236 -7.01 41.11 -2.44
C VAL A 236 -7.54 42.55 -2.44
N ALA A 237 -8.59 42.87 -1.68
CA ALA A 237 -9.10 44.24 -1.56
C ALA A 237 -8.10 45.17 -0.89
N THR A 238 -7.48 44.79 0.23
CA THR A 238 -6.65 45.67 1.05
C THR A 238 -5.15 45.65 0.73
N GLY A 239 -4.66 44.49 0.29
CA GLY A 239 -3.23 44.21 0.08
C GLY A 239 -2.40 44.13 1.37
N ARG A 240 -3.03 44.01 2.53
CA ARG A 240 -2.34 43.97 3.82
C ARG A 240 -2.13 42.54 4.31
N LYS A 241 -0.86 42.10 4.36
CA LYS A 241 -0.47 40.77 4.85
C LYS A 241 -0.83 40.57 6.34
N ALA A 242 -0.99 41.63 7.09
CA ALA A 242 -1.39 41.57 8.52
C ALA A 242 -2.74 40.85 8.71
N TYR A 243 -3.70 41.02 7.79
CA TYR A 243 -4.97 40.29 7.85
C TYR A 243 -4.76 38.79 7.72
N ILE A 244 -3.86 38.34 6.86
CA ILE A 244 -3.53 36.92 6.71
C ILE A 244 -2.99 36.38 8.03
N VAL A 245 -1.99 37.04 8.62
CA VAL A 245 -1.35 36.59 9.88
C VAL A 245 -2.37 36.54 11.02
N ILE A 246 -3.14 37.60 11.19
CA ILE A 246 -4.19 37.67 12.26
C ILE A 246 -5.23 36.57 12.06
N SER A 247 -5.67 36.34 10.82
CA SER A 247 -6.66 35.29 10.51
C SER A 247 -6.12 33.90 10.78
N PHE A 248 -4.86 33.62 10.45
CA PHE A 248 -4.24 32.32 10.75
C PHE A 248 -4.09 32.09 12.26
N VAL A 249 -3.75 33.11 13.04
CA VAL A 249 -3.71 33.01 14.50
C VAL A 249 -5.10 32.74 15.05
N LEU A 250 -6.13 33.48 14.57
CA LEU A 250 -7.51 33.32 15.04
C LEU A 250 -8.06 31.92 14.69
N ILE A 251 -7.78 31.38 13.48
CA ILE A 251 -8.24 30.04 13.12
C ILE A 251 -7.52 28.96 13.94
N ALA A 252 -6.21 29.14 14.19
CA ALA A 252 -5.46 28.20 15.03
C ALA A 252 -6.02 28.15 16.46
N VAL A 253 -6.28 29.33 17.08
CA VAL A 253 -6.91 29.41 18.40
C VAL A 253 -8.33 28.83 18.36
N GLY A 254 -9.10 29.14 17.30
CA GLY A 254 -10.47 28.63 17.12
C GLY A 254 -10.51 27.11 16.97
N LEU A 255 -9.59 26.51 16.22
CA LEU A 255 -9.50 25.04 16.02
C LEU A 255 -9.12 24.33 17.33
N VAL A 256 -8.15 24.88 18.07
CA VAL A 256 -7.78 24.35 19.41
C VAL A 256 -8.97 24.43 20.36
N ALA A 257 -9.66 25.56 20.41
CA ALA A 257 -10.86 25.71 21.25
C ALA A 257 -11.97 24.73 20.82
N ALA A 258 -12.21 24.59 19.52
CA ALA A 258 -13.21 23.67 18.97
C ALA A 258 -12.91 22.20 19.29
N TYR A 259 -11.65 21.78 19.27
CA TYR A 259 -11.21 20.44 19.65
C TYR A 259 -11.59 20.11 21.10
N PHE A 260 -11.39 21.04 22.04
CA PHE A 260 -11.75 20.82 23.45
C PHE A 260 -13.24 20.98 23.76
N LEU A 261 -13.99 21.77 22.96
CA LEU A 261 -15.39 22.07 23.22
C LEU A 261 -16.39 21.14 22.52
N PHE A 262 -16.00 20.51 21.40
CA PHE A 262 -16.92 19.75 20.54
C PHE A 262 -16.40 18.36 20.24
N SER A 263 -17.09 17.31 20.73
CA SER A 263 -16.71 15.91 20.53
C SER A 263 -16.63 15.50 19.05
N HIS A 264 -17.53 16.02 18.20
CA HIS A 264 -17.49 15.73 16.75
C HIS A 264 -16.27 16.33 16.06
N VAL A 265 -15.70 17.45 16.56
CA VAL A 265 -14.44 18.01 16.05
C VAL A 265 -13.26 17.14 16.48
N GLN A 266 -13.29 16.71 17.74
CA GLN A 266 -12.28 15.79 18.29
C GLN A 266 -12.22 14.50 17.48
N THR A 267 -13.33 13.82 17.27
CA THR A 267 -13.38 12.59 16.45
C THR A 267 -12.81 12.81 15.05
N ARG A 268 -13.15 13.92 14.37
CA ARG A 268 -12.63 14.22 13.03
C ARG A 268 -11.12 14.47 13.00
N VAL A 269 -10.56 15.11 14.04
CA VAL A 269 -9.13 15.37 14.18
C VAL A 269 -8.40 14.06 14.51
N ASP A 270 -8.93 13.27 15.44
CA ASP A 270 -8.33 11.99 15.85
C ASP A 270 -8.32 10.99 14.67
N THR A 271 -9.44 10.87 13.94
CA THR A 271 -9.53 10.06 12.71
C THR A 271 -8.57 10.55 11.62
N TRP A 272 -8.39 11.87 11.48
CA TRP A 272 -7.43 12.41 10.51
C TRP A 272 -5.97 12.07 10.88
N LEU A 273 -5.62 12.15 12.17
CA LEU A 273 -4.27 11.86 12.65
C LEU A 273 -3.96 10.36 12.54
N ASN A 274 -4.88 9.50 12.95
CA ASN A 274 -4.73 8.05 12.87
C ASN A 274 -6.06 7.35 12.52
N PRO A 275 -6.42 7.22 11.24
CA PRO A 275 -7.66 6.55 10.83
C PRO A 275 -7.64 5.05 11.10
N PHE A 276 -6.45 4.44 11.17
CA PHE A 276 -6.26 3.01 11.43
C PHE A 276 -6.36 2.62 12.90
N ALA A 277 -6.58 3.57 13.82
CA ALA A 277 -6.86 3.26 15.23
C ALA A 277 -8.25 2.63 15.43
N ASP A 278 -9.21 2.98 14.56
CA ASP A 278 -10.58 2.43 14.57
C ASP A 278 -11.06 2.25 13.12
N PRO A 279 -10.50 1.27 12.40
CA PRO A 279 -10.71 1.13 10.96
C PRO A 279 -12.13 0.66 10.59
N SER A 280 -12.85 0.04 11.54
CA SER A 280 -14.23 -0.46 11.35
C SER A 280 -15.29 0.51 11.88
N GLY A 281 -14.92 1.52 12.64
CA GLY A 281 -15.82 2.51 13.23
C GLY A 281 -15.63 3.90 12.65
N SER A 282 -15.12 4.85 13.46
CA SER A 282 -15.00 6.25 13.08
C SER A 282 -14.04 6.52 11.92
N GLY A 283 -13.04 5.65 11.73
CA GLY A 283 -12.06 5.71 10.64
C GLY A 283 -12.50 5.08 9.33
N TYR A 284 -13.57 4.26 9.32
CA TYR A 284 -13.93 3.38 8.21
C TYR A 284 -13.97 4.08 6.85
N GLN A 285 -14.73 5.18 6.72
CA GLN A 285 -14.86 5.90 5.45
C GLN A 285 -13.51 6.41 4.91
N LEU A 286 -12.65 6.94 5.80
CA LEU A 286 -11.35 7.48 5.39
C LEU A 286 -10.36 6.37 5.04
N VAL A 287 -10.39 5.24 5.77
CA VAL A 287 -9.58 4.05 5.50
C VAL A 287 -9.94 3.48 4.12
N GLN A 288 -11.24 3.23 3.86
CA GLN A 288 -11.69 2.75 2.55
C GLN A 288 -11.34 3.73 1.41
N SER A 289 -11.47 5.04 1.66
CA SER A 289 -11.04 6.07 0.70
C SER A 289 -9.55 5.99 0.37
N ILE A 290 -8.69 5.77 1.37
CA ILE A 290 -7.24 5.63 1.16
C ILE A 290 -6.94 4.36 0.36
N PHE A 291 -7.63 3.24 0.65
CA PHE A 291 -7.49 1.99 -0.09
C PHE A 291 -7.90 2.16 -1.56
N SER A 292 -9.10 2.68 -1.84
CA SER A 292 -9.53 2.99 -3.21
C SER A 292 -8.51 3.87 -3.97
N ILE A 293 -8.02 4.94 -3.33
CA ILE A 293 -7.03 5.83 -3.95
C ILE A 293 -5.71 5.07 -4.22
N ALA A 294 -5.23 4.24 -3.28
CA ALA A 294 -4.00 3.49 -3.44
C ALA A 294 -4.11 2.43 -4.55
N ASP A 295 -5.27 1.76 -4.66
CA ASP A 295 -5.53 0.76 -5.69
C ASP A 295 -5.56 1.35 -7.11
N GLY A 296 -5.90 2.64 -7.22
CA GLY A 296 -5.90 3.33 -8.51
C GLY A 296 -4.53 3.45 -9.18
N GLY A 297 -3.43 3.40 -8.45
CA GLY A 297 -2.08 3.48 -9.03
C GLY A 297 -1.90 4.66 -10.00
N LEU A 298 -1.08 4.45 -11.04
CA LEU A 298 -0.82 5.50 -12.05
C LEU A 298 -1.96 5.63 -13.08
N PHE A 299 -2.55 4.52 -13.53
CA PHE A 299 -3.49 4.47 -14.66
C PHE A 299 -4.94 4.15 -14.24
N GLY A 300 -5.18 3.71 -13.01
CA GLY A 300 -6.47 3.26 -12.50
C GLY A 300 -6.73 1.77 -12.73
N VAL A 301 -7.73 1.24 -12.03
CA VAL A 301 -8.20 -0.14 -12.21
C VAL A 301 -9.14 -0.30 -13.40
N GLY A 302 -9.48 0.80 -14.08
CA GLY A 302 -10.44 0.84 -15.19
C GLY A 302 -11.83 1.29 -14.74
N ILE A 303 -12.59 1.89 -15.71
CA ILE A 303 -13.93 2.44 -15.44
C ILE A 303 -14.91 1.30 -15.16
N GLY A 304 -15.50 1.28 -13.97
CA GLY A 304 -16.45 0.27 -13.50
C GLY A 304 -15.84 -0.92 -12.76
N ASN A 305 -14.52 -1.06 -12.75
CA ASN A 305 -13.82 -2.16 -12.07
C ASN A 305 -13.39 -1.79 -10.63
N GLY A 306 -13.64 -0.56 -10.19
CA GLY A 306 -13.32 -0.12 -8.84
C GLY A 306 -14.32 -0.63 -7.81
N LEU A 307 -13.87 -0.78 -6.57
CA LEU A 307 -14.64 -1.22 -5.40
C LEU A 307 -15.03 -0.06 -4.47
N ALA A 308 -15.05 1.17 -4.99
CA ALA A 308 -15.38 2.36 -4.24
C ALA A 308 -16.82 2.37 -3.67
N ASP A 309 -17.70 1.49 -4.13
CA ASP A 309 -19.04 1.23 -3.58
C ASP A 309 -19.00 0.70 -2.13
N GLN A 310 -17.87 0.17 -1.67
CA GLN A 310 -17.64 -0.15 -0.25
C GLN A 310 -17.53 1.11 0.64
N ILE A 311 -17.32 2.30 0.07
CA ILE A 311 -17.29 3.56 0.81
C ILE A 311 -18.74 4.05 0.99
N PRO A 312 -19.28 4.15 2.21
CA PRO A 312 -20.62 4.67 2.43
C PRO A 312 -20.80 6.09 1.86
N ILE A 313 -21.86 6.30 1.06
CA ILE A 313 -22.21 7.58 0.41
C ILE A 313 -21.10 8.08 -0.53
N VAL A 314 -20.45 7.15 -1.22
CA VAL A 314 -19.33 7.45 -2.14
C VAL A 314 -19.71 8.47 -3.21
N GLU A 315 -20.92 8.44 -3.72
CA GLU A 315 -21.46 9.32 -4.79
C GLU A 315 -21.52 10.80 -4.38
N SER A 316 -21.47 11.10 -3.07
CA SER A 316 -21.49 12.47 -2.52
C SER A 316 -20.08 12.93 -2.11
N ASP A 317 -19.65 12.55 -0.91
CA ASP A 317 -18.48 13.13 -0.26
C ASP A 317 -17.17 12.50 -0.73
N PHE A 318 -17.21 11.25 -1.17
CA PHE A 318 -16.06 10.45 -1.57
C PHE A 318 -15.97 10.14 -3.07
N ILE A 319 -16.75 10.78 -3.92
CA ILE A 319 -16.75 10.53 -5.37
C ILE A 319 -15.36 10.72 -5.99
N PHE A 320 -14.52 11.59 -5.41
CA PHE A 320 -13.14 11.78 -5.86
C PHE A 320 -12.30 10.51 -5.67
N SER A 321 -12.54 9.73 -4.60
CA SER A 321 -11.85 8.46 -4.34
C SER A 321 -12.18 7.42 -5.42
N ALA A 322 -13.47 7.29 -5.79
CA ALA A 322 -13.88 6.44 -6.90
C ALA A 322 -13.27 6.86 -8.23
N ILE A 323 -13.23 8.18 -8.51
CA ILE A 323 -12.60 8.70 -9.74
C ILE A 323 -11.10 8.38 -9.73
N ALA A 324 -10.41 8.56 -8.58
CA ALA A 324 -8.99 8.28 -8.45
C ALA A 324 -8.69 6.79 -8.59
N GLU A 325 -9.50 5.90 -8.01
CA GLU A 325 -9.39 4.45 -8.15
C GLU A 325 -9.53 4.01 -9.60
N GLU A 326 -10.62 4.39 -10.27
CA GLU A 326 -10.92 3.88 -11.61
C GLU A 326 -10.08 4.55 -12.72
N THR A 327 -9.62 5.81 -12.53
CA THR A 327 -8.85 6.56 -13.56
C THR A 327 -7.39 6.80 -13.20
N GLY A 328 -6.96 6.37 -12.02
CA GLY A 328 -5.61 6.52 -11.51
C GLY A 328 -5.17 7.96 -11.25
N LEU A 329 -3.89 8.11 -10.97
CA LEU A 329 -3.26 9.41 -10.73
C LEU A 329 -3.44 10.36 -11.93
N LEU A 330 -3.37 9.85 -13.16
CA LEU A 330 -3.53 10.68 -14.37
C LEU A 330 -4.93 11.27 -14.48
N GLY A 331 -5.99 10.47 -14.23
CA GLY A 331 -7.35 10.96 -14.26
C GLY A 331 -7.67 11.90 -13.10
N ALA A 332 -7.25 11.55 -11.89
CA ALA A 332 -7.41 12.41 -10.70
C ALA A 332 -6.68 13.75 -10.86
N ALA A 333 -5.44 13.75 -11.36
CA ALA A 333 -4.70 14.97 -11.66
C ALA A 333 -5.36 15.78 -12.81
N GLY A 334 -5.91 15.10 -13.82
CA GLY A 334 -6.68 15.70 -14.90
C GLY A 334 -7.92 16.44 -14.36
N LEU A 335 -8.67 15.85 -13.43
CA LEU A 335 -9.79 16.50 -12.76
C LEU A 335 -9.35 17.74 -11.97
N LEU A 336 -8.26 17.64 -11.21
CA LEU A 336 -7.67 18.77 -10.47
C LEU A 336 -7.21 19.89 -11.42
N LEU A 337 -6.66 19.54 -12.59
CA LEU A 337 -6.27 20.49 -13.62
C LEU A 337 -7.49 21.23 -14.18
N LEU A 338 -8.64 20.58 -14.34
CA LEU A 338 -9.89 21.27 -14.74
C LEU A 338 -10.31 22.33 -13.72
N TYR A 339 -10.23 22.02 -12.41
CA TYR A 339 -10.47 23.03 -11.36
C TYR A 339 -9.44 24.15 -11.39
N LEU A 340 -8.17 23.86 -11.63
CA LEU A 340 -7.13 24.89 -11.78
C LEU A 340 -7.39 25.76 -13.01
N CYS A 341 -7.82 25.19 -14.14
CA CYS A 341 -8.25 25.94 -15.31
C CYS A 341 -9.44 26.86 -15.00
N PHE A 342 -10.42 26.37 -14.22
CA PHE A 342 -11.53 27.19 -13.75
C PHE A 342 -11.04 28.36 -12.88
N ALA A 343 -10.10 28.11 -11.96
CA ALA A 343 -9.48 29.15 -11.12
C ALA A 343 -8.79 30.23 -11.97
N ILE A 344 -7.96 29.83 -12.93
CA ILE A 344 -7.24 30.75 -13.81
C ILE A 344 -8.23 31.61 -14.60
N ARG A 345 -9.28 30.99 -15.19
CA ARG A 345 -10.27 31.73 -15.95
C ARG A 345 -11.09 32.68 -15.07
N GLY A 346 -11.52 32.24 -13.87
CA GLY A 346 -12.24 33.07 -12.92
C GLY A 346 -11.43 34.29 -12.43
N ILE A 347 -10.14 34.09 -12.15
CA ILE A 347 -9.24 35.20 -11.78
C ILE A 347 -9.01 36.13 -12.96
N LEU A 348 -8.85 35.62 -14.18
CA LEU A 348 -8.76 36.46 -15.39
C LEU A 348 -10.01 37.32 -15.60
N ILE A 349 -11.21 36.79 -15.31
CA ILE A 349 -12.48 37.53 -15.34
C ILE A 349 -12.41 38.65 -14.29
N SER A 350 -11.95 38.34 -13.06
CA SER A 350 -11.78 39.35 -11.99
C SER A 350 -10.82 40.47 -12.38
N VAL A 351 -9.66 40.14 -12.98
CA VAL A 351 -8.65 41.12 -13.47
C VAL A 351 -9.26 42.02 -14.53
N ARG A 352 -10.09 41.48 -15.44
CA ARG A 352 -10.68 42.20 -16.61
C ARG A 352 -12.00 42.85 -16.27
N ALA A 353 -12.49 42.71 -15.06
CA ALA A 353 -13.78 43.26 -14.66
C ALA A 353 -13.81 44.78 -14.75
N LYS A 354 -14.98 45.36 -15.11
CA LYS A 354 -15.18 46.78 -15.33
C LYS A 354 -15.14 47.62 -14.06
N SER A 355 -15.58 47.06 -12.93
CA SER A 355 -15.65 47.71 -11.62
C SER A 355 -15.01 46.86 -10.50
N ASP A 356 -14.65 47.50 -9.39
CA ASP A 356 -14.14 46.79 -8.20
C ASP A 356 -15.18 45.83 -7.63
N VAL A 357 -16.48 46.20 -7.67
CA VAL A 357 -17.58 45.30 -7.23
C VAL A 357 -17.62 44.03 -8.08
N SER A 358 -17.62 44.18 -9.39
CA SER A 358 -17.63 43.06 -10.34
C SER A 358 -16.36 42.20 -10.22
N SER A 359 -15.18 42.85 -9.99
CA SER A 359 -13.91 42.18 -9.79
C SER A 359 -13.93 41.31 -8.53
N PHE A 360 -14.37 41.87 -7.40
CA PHE A 360 -14.42 41.12 -6.12
C PHE A 360 -15.52 40.04 -6.14
N MET A 361 -16.65 40.23 -6.80
CA MET A 361 -17.64 39.18 -7.02
C MET A 361 -17.05 38.00 -7.80
N ALA A 362 -16.38 38.26 -8.92
CA ALA A 362 -15.76 37.22 -9.72
C ALA A 362 -14.68 36.46 -8.92
N LEU A 363 -13.85 37.17 -8.13
CA LEU A 363 -12.89 36.56 -7.24
C LEU A 363 -13.54 35.68 -6.19
N GLY A 364 -14.56 36.20 -5.46
CA GLY A 364 -15.22 35.49 -4.40
C GLY A 364 -15.93 34.21 -4.88
N PHE A 365 -16.64 34.28 -6.00
CA PHE A 365 -17.29 33.14 -6.63
C PHE A 365 -16.30 32.09 -7.10
N THR A 366 -15.19 32.52 -7.71
CA THR A 366 -14.10 31.60 -8.07
C THR A 366 -13.51 30.95 -6.83
N ALA A 367 -13.25 31.73 -5.77
CA ALA A 367 -12.70 31.23 -4.53
C ALA A 367 -13.63 30.21 -3.84
N ILE A 368 -14.97 30.35 -3.87
CA ILE A 368 -15.89 29.32 -3.34
C ILE A 368 -15.64 27.98 -4.01
N ILE A 369 -15.70 27.93 -5.35
CA ILE A 369 -15.55 26.67 -6.11
C ILE A 369 -14.19 26.03 -5.85
N ILE A 370 -13.12 26.81 -5.89
CA ILE A 370 -11.74 26.31 -5.79
C ILE A 370 -11.38 25.88 -4.38
N LEU A 371 -11.74 26.68 -3.36
CA LEU A 371 -11.47 26.33 -1.98
C LEU A 371 -12.31 25.13 -1.52
N GLN A 372 -13.57 25.05 -1.96
CA GLN A 372 -14.42 23.89 -1.69
C GLN A 372 -13.83 22.64 -2.31
N ALA A 373 -13.41 22.66 -3.59
CA ALA A 373 -12.76 21.53 -4.24
C ALA A 373 -11.45 21.12 -3.52
N PHE A 374 -10.63 22.10 -3.13
CA PHE A 374 -9.39 21.82 -2.37
C PHE A 374 -9.66 21.17 -1.00
N ILE A 375 -10.64 21.68 -0.25
CA ILE A 375 -10.99 21.18 1.09
C ILE A 375 -11.53 19.74 0.99
N ILE A 376 -12.36 19.44 -0.01
CA ILE A 376 -12.92 18.09 -0.17
C ILE A 376 -11.85 17.11 -0.57
N VAL A 377 -11.12 17.38 -1.64
CA VAL A 377 -10.05 16.49 -2.11
C VAL A 377 -8.98 16.31 -1.03
N GLY A 378 -8.60 17.40 -0.34
CA GLY A 378 -7.68 17.32 0.80
C GLY A 378 -8.21 16.46 1.96
N GLY A 379 -9.53 16.49 2.21
CA GLY A 379 -10.18 15.67 3.24
C GLY A 379 -10.14 14.19 2.91
N VAL A 380 -10.57 13.79 1.72
CA VAL A 380 -10.63 12.37 1.31
C VAL A 380 -9.24 11.77 1.08
N THR A 381 -8.23 12.60 0.77
CA THR A 381 -6.82 12.18 0.66
C THR A 381 -6.03 12.29 1.97
N ARG A 382 -6.70 12.49 3.10
CA ARG A 382 -6.04 12.67 4.41
C ARG A 382 -5.02 13.83 4.48
N PHE A 383 -5.05 14.77 3.53
CA PHE A 383 -4.18 15.96 3.58
C PHE A 383 -4.62 16.96 4.65
N ILE A 384 -5.95 17.09 4.88
CA ILE A 384 -6.58 17.85 5.94
C ILE A 384 -7.71 17.01 6.58
N PRO A 385 -8.27 17.39 7.74
CA PRO A 385 -9.43 16.70 8.32
C PRO A 385 -10.63 16.67 7.39
N LEU A 386 -11.36 15.54 7.35
CA LEU A 386 -12.56 15.35 6.55
C LEU A 386 -13.67 16.34 6.91
N THR A 387 -14.32 16.94 5.92
CA THR A 387 -15.28 18.03 6.11
C THR A 387 -16.73 17.69 5.74
N GLY A 388 -17.01 16.65 4.95
CA GLY A 388 -18.36 16.24 4.55
C GLY A 388 -19.05 17.27 3.64
N LEU A 389 -18.34 17.86 2.70
CA LEU A 389 -18.88 18.74 1.65
C LEU A 389 -18.98 18.01 0.32
N THR A 390 -19.77 18.50 -0.61
CA THR A 390 -19.88 18.02 -1.98
C THR A 390 -18.84 18.66 -2.90
N LEU A 391 -18.25 17.90 -3.81
CA LEU A 391 -17.31 18.41 -4.82
C LEU A 391 -18.07 19.16 -5.92
N PRO A 392 -17.85 20.50 -6.11
CA PRO A 392 -18.63 21.32 -7.02
C PRO A 392 -18.68 20.76 -8.46
N PHE A 393 -19.84 20.69 -9.07
CA PHE A 393 -20.16 20.11 -10.38
C PHE A 393 -20.08 18.59 -10.46
N VAL A 394 -19.31 17.90 -9.61
CA VAL A 394 -18.96 16.48 -9.71
C VAL A 394 -19.81 15.61 -8.79
N SER A 395 -19.87 15.94 -7.50
CA SER A 395 -20.63 15.14 -6.51
C SER A 395 -22.14 15.15 -6.74
N GLN A 396 -22.78 14.08 -6.30
CA GLN A 396 -24.23 14.05 -6.11
C GLN A 396 -24.61 15.12 -5.08
N GLY A 397 -25.45 16.07 -5.49
CA GLY A 397 -25.88 17.17 -4.63
C GLY A 397 -26.61 18.26 -5.38
N GLY A 398 -27.96 18.18 -5.39
CA GLY A 398 -28.78 19.10 -6.17
C GLY A 398 -28.61 20.58 -5.81
N SER A 399 -28.54 20.90 -4.51
CA SER A 399 -28.37 22.28 -4.04
C SER A 399 -27.00 22.87 -4.39
N SER A 400 -25.94 22.06 -4.27
CA SER A 400 -24.57 22.44 -4.62
C SER A 400 -24.42 22.66 -6.13
N LEU A 401 -24.99 21.77 -6.94
CA LEU A 401 -24.96 21.87 -8.41
C LEU A 401 -25.71 23.14 -8.88
N LEU A 402 -26.89 23.39 -8.32
CA LEU A 402 -27.67 24.60 -8.60
C LEU A 402 -26.88 25.86 -8.26
N ALA A 403 -26.30 25.94 -7.06
CA ALA A 403 -25.46 27.06 -6.63
C ALA A 403 -24.23 27.24 -7.54
N SER A 404 -23.60 26.15 -7.93
CA SER A 404 -22.44 26.17 -8.84
C SER A 404 -22.79 26.78 -10.21
N PHE A 405 -23.95 26.43 -10.79
CA PHE A 405 -24.40 27.04 -12.05
C PHE A 405 -24.88 28.49 -11.90
N MET A 406 -25.44 28.87 -10.73
CA MET A 406 -25.68 30.27 -10.42
C MET A 406 -24.37 31.06 -10.38
N ILE A 407 -23.33 30.55 -9.78
CA ILE A 407 -21.97 31.13 -9.78
C ILE A 407 -21.45 31.29 -11.22
N VAL A 408 -21.59 30.25 -12.07
CA VAL A 408 -21.26 30.34 -13.49
C VAL A 408 -22.02 31.51 -14.16
N GLY A 409 -23.30 31.68 -13.88
CA GLY A 409 -24.12 32.81 -14.40
C GLY A 409 -23.55 34.18 -14.02
N PHE A 410 -23.14 34.34 -12.75
CA PHE A 410 -22.50 35.58 -12.30
C PHE A 410 -21.13 35.80 -12.95
N LEU A 411 -20.29 34.76 -13.09
CA LEU A 411 -18.99 34.85 -13.77
C LEU A 411 -19.16 35.21 -15.25
N MET A 412 -20.13 34.61 -15.94
CA MET A 412 -20.45 34.93 -17.34
C MET A 412 -20.89 36.37 -17.49
N ARG A 413 -21.73 36.87 -16.55
CA ARG A 413 -22.14 38.29 -16.57
C ARG A 413 -20.99 39.25 -16.27
N ALA A 414 -20.12 38.90 -15.29
CA ALA A 414 -18.92 39.68 -14.97
C ALA A 414 -17.97 39.79 -16.18
N SER A 415 -17.80 38.69 -16.90
CA SER A 415 -16.94 38.63 -18.08
C SER A 415 -17.53 39.37 -19.28
N ASP A 416 -18.86 39.27 -19.49
CA ASP A 416 -19.54 39.97 -20.57
C ASP A 416 -19.43 41.50 -20.44
N GLN A 417 -19.53 42.02 -19.20
CA GLN A 417 -19.36 43.44 -18.89
C GLN A 417 -17.90 43.89 -18.90
N GLY A 418 -16.94 42.98 -18.70
CA GLY A 418 -15.51 43.19 -18.62
C GLY A 418 -14.81 43.39 -19.95
N THR A 419 -15.44 43.96 -20.96
CA THR A 419 -14.85 44.17 -22.29
C THR A 419 -13.77 45.24 -22.27
N GLY A 420 -12.64 44.93 -21.59
CA GLY A 420 -11.36 45.46 -21.98
C GLY A 420 -10.85 46.74 -21.31
N ILE A 421 -9.64 46.62 -20.88
CA ILE A 421 -8.63 47.68 -20.71
C ILE A 421 -8.52 48.58 -21.94
N GLY A 422 -9.07 48.21 -23.11
CA GLY A 422 -9.01 49.00 -24.37
C GLY A 422 -10.11 50.04 -24.58
N THR A 423 -11.28 49.91 -23.92
CA THR A 423 -12.39 50.86 -24.11
C THR A 423 -12.30 52.14 -23.28
N GLU A 424 -11.49 52.15 -22.21
CA GLU A 424 -11.23 53.38 -21.42
C GLU A 424 -10.25 54.34 -22.14
N ILE A 425 -9.46 53.85 -23.08
CA ILE A 425 -8.51 54.67 -23.87
C ILE A 425 -9.24 55.38 -25.02
N THR A 426 -10.41 54.89 -25.46
CA THR A 426 -11.15 55.45 -26.58
C THR A 426 -12.29 56.38 -26.19
N SER A 427 -12.73 56.40 -24.91
CA SER A 427 -13.66 57.44 -24.44
C SER A 427 -12.87 58.65 -23.89
N GLY A 428 -12.30 59.40 -24.80
CA GLY A 428 -11.63 60.64 -24.47
C GLY A 428 -12.57 61.67 -23.84
N THR A 429 -12.11 62.26 -22.76
CA THR A 429 -12.53 63.46 -22.02
C THR A 429 -12.94 63.20 -20.59
N GLY A 430 -12.08 62.53 -19.83
CA GLY A 430 -12.15 62.58 -18.36
C GLY A 430 -10.76 62.30 -17.82
N ALA A 431 -10.23 63.22 -17.06
CA ALA A 431 -8.88 63.10 -16.47
C ALA A 431 -8.73 61.73 -15.80
N ILE A 432 -7.89 60.85 -16.37
CA ILE A 432 -7.45 59.62 -15.74
C ILE A 432 -6.76 60.04 -14.46
N SER A 433 -7.41 59.86 -13.31
CA SER A 433 -6.70 60.04 -12.03
C SER A 433 -5.57 59.03 -11.97
N LEU A 434 -4.33 59.50 -11.87
CA LEU A 434 -3.13 58.65 -11.70
C LEU A 434 -3.33 57.64 -10.57
N ASN A 435 -4.14 57.94 -9.58
CA ASN A 435 -4.51 57.06 -8.46
C ASN A 435 -5.37 55.84 -8.90
N GLY A 436 -6.23 55.96 -9.92
CA GLY A 436 -7.04 54.87 -10.45
C GLY A 436 -6.21 53.83 -11.22
N ALA A 437 -5.27 54.28 -12.05
CA ALA A 437 -4.39 53.41 -12.84
C ALA A 437 -3.41 52.63 -11.93
N LEU A 438 -2.79 53.30 -10.96
CA LEU A 438 -1.91 52.66 -9.97
C LEU A 438 -2.68 51.68 -9.06
N GLY A 439 -3.90 52.00 -8.70
CA GLY A 439 -4.79 51.11 -7.96
C GLY A 439 -5.11 49.78 -8.68
N ARG A 440 -5.37 49.84 -9.99
CA ARG A 440 -5.66 48.65 -10.82
C ARG A 440 -4.42 47.80 -11.04
N VAL A 441 -3.23 48.40 -11.26
CA VAL A 441 -1.94 47.65 -11.36
C VAL A 441 -1.66 46.89 -10.08
N SER A 442 -1.89 47.51 -8.92
CA SER A 442 -1.69 46.87 -7.62
C SER A 442 -2.70 45.76 -7.35
N LEU A 443 -3.95 45.90 -7.80
CA LEU A 443 -4.99 44.83 -7.71
C LEU A 443 -4.62 43.66 -8.62
N GLY A 444 -4.18 43.91 -9.84
CA GLY A 444 -3.70 42.87 -10.77
C GLY A 444 -2.57 42.03 -10.19
N LYS A 445 -1.56 42.67 -9.55
CA LYS A 445 -0.47 41.92 -8.87
C LYS A 445 -0.97 41.01 -7.74
N ARG A 446 -1.96 41.44 -6.97
CA ARG A 446 -2.54 40.63 -5.87
C ARG A 446 -3.36 39.45 -6.41
N LEU A 447 -4.15 39.67 -7.46
CA LEU A 447 -4.91 38.63 -8.15
C LEU A 447 -3.97 37.56 -8.75
N THR A 448 -2.86 38.00 -9.36
CA THR A 448 -1.81 37.06 -9.83
C THR A 448 -1.17 36.30 -8.68
N GLY A 449 -0.91 36.98 -7.53
CA GLY A 449 -0.43 36.28 -6.34
C GLY A 449 -1.42 35.23 -5.82
N THR A 450 -2.71 35.54 -5.81
CA THR A 450 -3.77 34.58 -5.43
C THR A 450 -3.85 33.40 -6.39
N MET A 451 -3.64 33.63 -7.70
CA MET A 451 -3.57 32.57 -8.70
C MET A 451 -2.39 31.61 -8.41
N ILE A 452 -1.24 32.16 -8.07
CA ILE A 452 -0.06 31.36 -7.70
C ILE A 452 -0.37 30.51 -6.45
N VAL A 453 -1.01 31.09 -5.43
CA VAL A 453 -1.41 30.37 -4.22
C VAL A 453 -2.33 29.19 -4.58
N PHE A 454 -3.37 29.42 -5.39
CA PHE A 454 -4.26 28.33 -5.84
C PHE A 454 -3.51 27.27 -6.63
N SER A 455 -2.59 27.66 -7.52
CA SER A 455 -1.76 26.70 -8.27
C SER A 455 -0.89 25.84 -7.34
N VAL A 456 -0.28 26.45 -6.31
CA VAL A 456 0.51 25.72 -5.31
C VAL A 456 -0.37 24.77 -4.49
N MET A 457 -1.58 25.19 -4.09
CA MET A 457 -2.52 24.32 -3.38
C MET A 457 -2.86 23.06 -4.19
N PHE A 458 -3.16 23.18 -5.49
CA PHE A 458 -3.43 22.02 -6.34
C PHE A 458 -2.18 21.18 -6.59
N ALA A 459 -1.01 21.79 -6.74
CA ALA A 459 0.26 21.05 -6.84
C ALA A 459 0.55 20.21 -5.59
N LEU A 460 0.23 20.73 -4.40
CA LEU A 460 0.36 19.98 -3.15
C LEU A 460 -0.62 18.79 -3.09
N LEU A 461 -1.85 18.95 -3.60
CA LEU A 461 -2.80 17.82 -3.69
C LEU A 461 -2.29 16.73 -4.65
N VAL A 462 -1.75 17.12 -5.82
CA VAL A 462 -1.18 16.14 -6.77
C VAL A 462 0.04 15.44 -6.15
N ALA A 463 0.89 16.18 -5.43
CA ALA A 463 2.02 15.59 -4.71
C ALA A 463 1.56 14.58 -3.64
N ASN A 464 0.52 14.91 -2.88
CA ASN A 464 -0.07 14.01 -1.89
C ASN A 464 -0.70 12.76 -2.54
N LEU A 465 -1.40 12.92 -3.66
CA LEU A 465 -1.91 11.80 -4.44
C LEU A 465 -0.78 10.90 -4.95
N THR A 466 0.31 11.49 -5.47
CA THR A 466 1.49 10.73 -5.90
C THR A 466 2.09 9.93 -4.74
N LEU A 467 2.14 10.51 -3.53
CA LEU A 467 2.59 9.80 -2.34
C LEU A 467 1.73 8.57 -2.04
N ILE A 468 0.39 8.69 -2.08
CA ILE A 468 -0.53 7.59 -1.76
C ILE A 468 -0.58 6.55 -2.90
N MET A 469 -0.73 7.02 -4.15
CA MET A 469 -1.03 6.15 -5.30
C MET A 469 0.20 5.49 -5.94
N VAL A 470 1.42 6.02 -5.68
CA VAL A 470 2.65 5.53 -6.32
C VAL A 470 3.70 5.11 -5.28
N ILE A 471 3.97 5.97 -4.28
CA ILE A 471 5.07 5.72 -3.34
C ILE A 471 4.66 4.79 -2.20
N GLN A 472 3.43 4.94 -1.70
CA GLN A 472 2.87 4.15 -0.59
C GLN A 472 1.78 3.17 -1.04
N ALA A 473 1.59 2.98 -2.35
CA ALA A 473 0.55 2.10 -2.87
C ALA A 473 0.68 0.69 -2.32
N ASP A 474 1.86 0.07 -2.46
CA ASP A 474 2.13 -1.28 -1.97
C ASP A 474 1.89 -1.44 -0.47
N TYR A 475 2.22 -0.41 0.33
CA TYR A 475 1.97 -0.43 1.76
C TYR A 475 0.48 -0.52 2.10
N TYR A 476 -0.37 0.28 1.41
CA TYR A 476 -1.82 0.26 1.66
C TYR A 476 -2.51 -0.97 1.05
N GLN A 477 -2.06 -1.43 -0.11
CA GLN A 477 -2.61 -2.61 -0.79
C GLN A 477 -2.35 -3.89 -0.01
N ASN A 478 -1.17 -4.02 0.61
CA ASN A 478 -0.78 -5.20 1.39
C ASN A 478 -1.23 -5.16 2.87
N MET A 479 -2.06 -4.17 3.25
CA MET A 479 -2.64 -4.16 4.59
C MET A 479 -3.68 -5.28 4.76
N SER A 480 -3.55 -6.10 5.80
CA SER A 480 -4.48 -7.20 6.12
C SER A 480 -5.95 -6.78 6.32
N ILE A 481 -6.19 -5.49 6.55
CA ILE A 481 -7.54 -4.90 6.71
C ILE A 481 -8.06 -4.27 5.41
N ASN A 482 -7.37 -4.45 4.28
CA ASN A 482 -7.78 -3.89 2.99
C ASN A 482 -8.83 -4.79 2.33
N ASN A 483 -10.11 -4.46 2.53
CA ASN A 483 -11.23 -5.18 1.96
C ASN A 483 -11.28 -5.13 0.43
N HIS A 484 -10.70 -4.11 -0.21
CA HIS A 484 -10.63 -4.00 -1.67
C HIS A 484 -9.72 -5.07 -2.26
N THR A 485 -8.53 -5.24 -1.67
CA THR A 485 -7.60 -6.31 -2.08
C THR A 485 -8.22 -7.69 -1.87
N ILE A 486 -8.83 -7.92 -0.70
CA ILE A 486 -9.53 -9.18 -0.37
C ILE A 486 -10.65 -9.49 -1.37
N ALA A 487 -11.52 -8.53 -1.68
CA ALA A 487 -12.61 -8.73 -2.64
C ALA A 487 -12.11 -9.01 -4.06
N LYS A 488 -11.09 -8.29 -4.52
CA LYS A 488 -10.46 -8.49 -5.83
C LYS A 488 -9.74 -9.84 -5.93
N GLU A 489 -9.11 -10.26 -4.84
CA GLU A 489 -8.45 -11.56 -4.76
C GLU A 489 -9.45 -12.71 -4.84
N ALA A 490 -10.62 -12.57 -4.22
CA ALA A 490 -11.69 -13.56 -4.30
C ALA A 490 -12.25 -13.74 -5.74
N GLU A 491 -12.20 -12.73 -6.58
CA GLU A 491 -12.63 -12.79 -7.99
C GLU A 491 -11.53 -13.23 -8.96
N THR A 492 -10.26 -13.36 -8.49
CA THR A 492 -9.13 -13.72 -9.35
C THR A 492 -8.79 -15.19 -9.18
N GLU A 493 -8.69 -15.92 -10.30
CA GLU A 493 -8.16 -17.28 -10.30
C GLU A 493 -6.67 -17.26 -9.97
N ARG A 494 -6.34 -17.62 -8.73
CA ARG A 494 -4.96 -17.71 -8.27
C ARG A 494 -4.31 -18.96 -8.81
N GLY A 495 -3.10 -18.87 -9.38
CA GLY A 495 -2.37 -19.96 -10.03
C GLY A 495 -2.18 -21.19 -9.13
N THR A 496 -2.00 -22.33 -9.75
CA THR A 496 -1.80 -23.62 -9.07
C THR A 496 -0.36 -23.74 -8.56
N ILE A 497 -0.19 -24.31 -7.36
CA ILE A 497 1.11 -24.73 -6.84
C ILE A 497 1.18 -26.25 -6.94
N SER A 498 2.19 -26.79 -7.62
CA SER A 498 2.40 -28.23 -7.80
C SER A 498 3.83 -28.67 -7.51
N THR A 499 4.00 -29.93 -7.19
CA THR A 499 5.30 -30.58 -7.06
C THR A 499 5.94 -30.82 -8.43
N TYR A 500 7.22 -31.22 -8.45
CA TYR A 500 7.93 -31.60 -9.68
C TYR A 500 7.25 -32.74 -10.43
N ASP A 501 6.70 -33.71 -9.71
CA ASP A 501 5.94 -34.86 -10.21
C ASP A 501 4.42 -34.59 -10.41
N ASN A 502 4.02 -33.30 -10.44
CA ASN A 502 2.69 -32.78 -10.76
C ASN A 502 1.57 -33.14 -9.75
N VAL A 503 1.89 -33.36 -8.48
CA VAL A 503 0.88 -33.40 -7.43
C VAL A 503 0.46 -31.98 -7.08
N VAL A 504 -0.84 -31.70 -7.15
CA VAL A 504 -1.40 -30.37 -6.83
C VAL A 504 -1.39 -30.17 -5.31
N LEU A 505 -0.66 -29.14 -4.86
CA LEU A 505 -0.55 -28.77 -3.46
C LEU A 505 -1.56 -27.67 -3.08
N ALA A 506 -1.78 -26.70 -3.98
CA ALA A 506 -2.77 -25.66 -3.83
C ALA A 506 -3.39 -25.30 -5.18
N GLN A 507 -4.71 -25.10 -5.22
CA GLN A 507 -5.47 -24.71 -6.42
C GLN A 507 -6.62 -23.77 -6.07
N SER A 508 -7.13 -23.04 -7.06
CA SER A 508 -8.33 -22.21 -6.96
C SER A 508 -9.53 -22.91 -7.59
N VAL A 509 -10.66 -22.94 -6.90
CA VAL A 509 -11.88 -23.59 -7.38
C VAL A 509 -12.99 -22.56 -7.47
N LEU A 510 -13.57 -22.40 -8.68
CA LEU A 510 -14.68 -21.48 -8.92
C LEU A 510 -15.92 -21.89 -8.13
N GLN A 511 -16.54 -20.96 -7.41
CA GLN A 511 -17.77 -21.12 -6.64
C GLN A 511 -18.98 -20.65 -7.46
N ASP A 512 -20.18 -21.02 -7.00
CA ASP A 512 -21.47 -20.68 -7.67
C ASP A 512 -21.73 -19.15 -7.72
N ASP A 513 -21.13 -18.38 -6.83
CA ASP A 513 -21.23 -16.91 -6.75
C ASP A 513 -20.23 -16.16 -7.63
N GLY A 514 -19.40 -16.89 -8.39
CA GLY A 514 -18.37 -16.31 -9.26
C GLY A 514 -17.05 -15.99 -8.56
N THR A 515 -16.91 -16.27 -7.28
CA THR A 515 -15.63 -16.15 -6.55
C THR A 515 -14.81 -17.43 -6.63
N TYR A 516 -13.51 -17.32 -6.39
CA TYR A 516 -12.60 -18.48 -6.31
C TYR A 516 -12.26 -18.78 -4.86
N LYS A 517 -12.37 -20.07 -4.49
CA LYS A 517 -11.94 -20.57 -3.19
C LYS A 517 -10.59 -21.27 -3.32
N ARG A 518 -9.62 -20.92 -2.45
CA ARG A 518 -8.34 -21.61 -2.37
C ARG A 518 -8.51 -22.96 -1.66
N GLU A 519 -8.02 -24.03 -2.27
CA GLU A 519 -8.08 -25.39 -1.74
C GLU A 519 -6.68 -26.02 -1.73
N TYR A 520 -6.44 -26.90 -0.74
CA TYR A 520 -5.18 -27.60 -0.51
C TYR A 520 -5.41 -29.11 -0.55
N PRO A 521 -5.52 -29.71 -1.78
CA PRO A 521 -5.93 -31.11 -1.94
C PRO A 521 -4.98 -32.11 -1.29
N ALA A 522 -3.68 -31.76 -1.19
CA ALA A 522 -2.65 -32.61 -0.61
C ALA A 522 -2.62 -32.58 0.93
N GLY A 523 -3.50 -31.81 1.57
CA GLY A 523 -3.65 -31.76 3.02
C GLY A 523 -2.43 -31.24 3.75
N THR A 524 -1.72 -32.13 4.50
CA THR A 524 -0.54 -31.77 5.27
C THR A 524 0.77 -31.87 4.49
N LEU A 525 0.72 -32.39 3.25
CA LEU A 525 1.91 -32.57 2.43
C LEU A 525 2.53 -31.23 2.08
N ALA A 526 3.79 -31.02 2.46
CA ALA A 526 4.56 -29.78 2.21
C ALA A 526 3.88 -28.49 2.75
N ALA A 527 3.03 -28.58 3.77
CA ALA A 527 2.27 -27.42 4.28
C ALA A 527 3.16 -26.24 4.68
N HIS A 528 4.34 -26.46 5.25
CA HIS A 528 5.28 -25.40 5.61
C HIS A 528 5.99 -24.75 4.40
N VAL A 529 6.04 -25.43 3.25
CA VAL A 529 6.57 -24.89 2.00
C VAL A 529 5.48 -24.11 1.30
N VAL A 530 4.31 -24.72 1.07
CA VAL A 530 3.17 -24.08 0.39
C VAL A 530 2.69 -22.88 1.17
N GLY A 531 2.58 -23.03 2.49
CA GLY A 531 1.96 -22.04 3.35
C GLY A 531 0.44 -22.03 3.23
N TYR A 532 -0.15 -20.87 3.36
CA TYR A 532 -1.59 -20.64 3.22
C TYR A 532 -1.88 -19.27 2.60
N ALA A 533 -3.05 -19.14 1.99
CA ALA A 533 -3.65 -17.87 1.62
C ALA A 533 -5.03 -17.77 2.32
N SER A 534 -5.18 -16.78 3.18
CA SER A 534 -6.39 -16.50 3.94
C SER A 534 -6.78 -15.05 3.80
N ASP A 535 -8.06 -14.81 3.56
CA ASP A 535 -8.62 -13.45 3.46
C ASP A 535 -8.52 -12.68 4.78
N THR A 536 -8.45 -13.40 5.91
CA THR A 536 -8.40 -12.81 7.25
C THR A 536 -6.99 -12.67 7.80
N TYR A 537 -6.11 -13.64 7.52
CA TYR A 537 -4.79 -13.76 8.16
C TYR A 537 -3.62 -13.55 7.20
N GLY A 538 -3.92 -13.23 5.92
CA GLY A 538 -2.90 -13.01 4.90
C GLY A 538 -2.30 -14.30 4.34
N THR A 539 -1.07 -14.21 3.82
CA THR A 539 -0.38 -15.31 3.15
C THR A 539 0.91 -15.70 3.85
N SER A 540 1.33 -16.95 3.70
CA SER A 540 2.62 -17.48 4.19
C SER A 540 3.24 -18.44 3.18
N GLY A 541 4.51 -18.85 3.38
CA GLY A 541 5.19 -19.80 2.51
C GLY A 541 5.32 -19.32 1.06
N ILE A 542 5.24 -20.25 0.10
CA ILE A 542 5.24 -19.95 -1.35
C ILE A 542 4.01 -19.11 -1.74
N GLU A 543 2.87 -19.29 -1.08
CA GLU A 543 1.71 -18.43 -1.27
C GLU A 543 2.03 -16.95 -1.02
N ALA A 544 2.99 -16.65 -0.13
CA ALA A 544 3.45 -15.29 0.16
C ALA A 544 4.61 -14.86 -0.74
N SER A 545 5.65 -15.70 -0.90
CA SER A 545 6.84 -15.33 -1.67
C SER A 545 6.56 -15.18 -3.16
N GLU A 546 5.64 -16.00 -3.70
CA GLU A 546 5.20 -15.96 -5.10
C GLU A 546 3.82 -15.30 -5.28
N ASN A 547 3.41 -14.44 -4.33
CA ASN A 547 2.08 -13.85 -4.34
C ASN A 547 1.75 -13.09 -5.64
N ASP A 548 2.69 -12.30 -6.15
CA ASP A 548 2.51 -11.53 -7.39
C ASP A 548 2.45 -12.46 -8.62
N THR A 549 3.25 -13.51 -8.63
CA THR A 549 3.24 -14.53 -9.66
C THR A 549 1.91 -15.27 -9.68
N LEU A 550 1.45 -15.75 -8.52
CA LEU A 550 0.20 -16.48 -8.36
C LEU A 550 -1.05 -15.63 -8.64
N LYS A 551 -0.98 -14.31 -8.52
CA LYS A 551 -2.04 -13.36 -8.88
C LYS A 551 -1.99 -12.87 -10.33
N GLY A 552 -0.93 -13.22 -11.08
CA GLY A 552 -0.72 -12.73 -12.45
C GLY A 552 -0.25 -11.27 -12.54
N ASN A 553 0.12 -10.63 -11.43
CA ASN A 553 0.58 -9.23 -11.40
C ASN A 553 1.93 -9.02 -12.12
N SER A 554 2.71 -10.06 -12.31
CA SER A 554 3.98 -10.03 -13.03
C SER A 554 3.84 -9.90 -14.56
N ASN A 555 2.62 -10.00 -15.11
CA ASN A 555 2.35 -10.06 -16.54
C ASN A 555 2.18 -8.68 -17.22
N PHE A 556 2.30 -7.56 -16.51
CA PHE A 556 2.19 -6.20 -17.09
C PHE A 556 3.46 -5.76 -17.85
N ALA A 557 4.01 -6.64 -18.68
CA ALA A 557 5.19 -6.34 -19.49
C ALA A 557 4.89 -5.54 -20.77
N SER A 558 3.60 -5.41 -21.17
CA SER A 558 3.20 -4.72 -22.40
C SER A 558 2.03 -3.75 -22.21
N TRP A 559 1.94 -2.71 -23.09
CA TRP A 559 0.78 -1.83 -23.15
C TRP A 559 -0.54 -2.56 -23.49
N ILE A 560 -0.46 -3.76 -24.07
CA ILE A 560 -1.61 -4.59 -24.40
C ILE A 560 -2.20 -5.18 -23.12
N ASP A 561 -1.37 -5.58 -22.17
CA ASP A 561 -1.81 -6.14 -20.90
C ASP A 561 -2.52 -5.06 -20.05
N VAL A 562 -2.00 -3.83 -20.08
CA VAL A 562 -2.67 -2.66 -19.51
C VAL A 562 -4.05 -2.43 -20.16
N ILE A 563 -4.19 -2.58 -21.48
CA ILE A 563 -5.46 -2.44 -22.18
C ILE A 563 -6.41 -3.60 -21.83
N ASN A 564 -5.92 -4.82 -21.69
CA ASN A 564 -6.71 -5.99 -21.33
C ASN A 564 -7.24 -5.89 -19.89
N SER A 565 -6.45 -5.35 -18.96
CA SER A 565 -6.92 -5.08 -17.58
C SER A 565 -8.05 -4.04 -17.55
N TYR A 566 -8.08 -3.08 -18.50
CA TYR A 566 -9.18 -2.12 -18.65
C TYR A 566 -10.47 -2.73 -19.24
N THR A 567 -10.38 -3.91 -19.90
CA THR A 567 -11.54 -4.58 -20.51
C THR A 567 -12.18 -5.62 -19.60
N GLY A 568 -11.73 -5.74 -18.34
CA GLY A 568 -12.29 -6.70 -17.37
C GLY A 568 -11.90 -8.15 -17.63
N ASN A 569 -10.98 -8.42 -18.56
CA ASN A 569 -10.37 -9.74 -18.69
C ASN A 569 -9.32 -9.87 -17.57
N ASN A 570 -9.76 -10.35 -16.38
CA ASN A 570 -8.87 -10.79 -15.34
C ASN A 570 -7.98 -11.89 -15.92
N THR A 571 -6.67 -11.62 -16.02
CA THR A 571 -5.71 -12.66 -16.37
C THR A 571 -5.65 -13.61 -15.19
N ALA A 572 -5.90 -14.91 -15.43
CA ALA A 572 -5.66 -15.94 -14.42
C ALA A 572 -4.21 -15.86 -13.92
N GLY A 573 -3.99 -16.24 -12.68
CA GLY A 573 -2.66 -16.27 -12.07
C GLY A 573 -1.75 -17.28 -12.77
N ASN A 574 -0.44 -17.14 -12.56
CA ASN A 574 0.56 -18.05 -13.11
C ASN A 574 0.73 -19.26 -12.19
N ASP A 575 0.86 -20.45 -12.80
CA ASP A 575 1.12 -21.69 -12.08
C ASP A 575 2.59 -21.79 -11.66
N VAL A 576 2.83 -22.18 -10.42
CA VAL A 576 4.16 -22.36 -9.83
C VAL A 576 4.44 -23.85 -9.65
N LYS A 577 5.49 -24.34 -10.28
CA LYS A 577 5.98 -25.69 -10.13
C LYS A 577 7.21 -25.70 -9.24
N LEU A 578 7.14 -26.49 -8.16
CA LEU A 578 8.22 -26.61 -7.19
C LEU A 578 9.19 -27.74 -7.57
N THR A 579 10.40 -27.68 -7.00
CA THR A 579 11.41 -28.75 -7.09
C THR A 579 11.06 -29.96 -6.24
N LEU A 580 10.11 -29.82 -5.30
CA LEU A 580 9.70 -30.91 -4.39
C LEU A 580 9.17 -32.11 -5.17
N ASN A 581 9.63 -33.31 -4.78
CA ASN A 581 9.01 -34.56 -5.21
C ASN A 581 8.06 -35.05 -4.09
N SER A 582 6.81 -35.36 -4.47
CA SER A 582 5.77 -35.70 -3.48
C SER A 582 6.11 -36.93 -2.63
N THR A 583 6.75 -37.95 -3.23
CA THR A 583 7.12 -39.19 -2.55
C THR A 583 8.28 -38.96 -1.59
N ILE A 584 9.33 -38.20 -2.01
CA ILE A 584 10.44 -37.84 -1.11
C ILE A 584 9.96 -36.93 0.03
N GLN A 585 9.07 -36.00 -0.27
CA GLN A 585 8.47 -35.11 0.75
C GLN A 585 7.67 -35.90 1.79
N GLN A 586 6.90 -36.89 1.36
CA GLN A 586 6.16 -37.77 2.28
C GLN A 586 7.13 -38.59 3.16
N ALA A 587 8.18 -39.17 2.55
CA ALA A 587 9.17 -39.91 3.31
C ALA A 587 9.90 -39.03 4.35
N ALA A 588 10.19 -37.75 4.00
CA ALA A 588 10.77 -36.80 4.93
C ALA A 588 9.80 -36.44 6.09
N GLN A 589 8.50 -36.32 5.82
CA GLN A 589 7.48 -36.13 6.89
C GLN A 589 7.33 -37.35 7.77
N ASP A 590 7.28 -38.56 7.19
CA ASP A 590 7.18 -39.83 7.93
C ASP A 590 8.41 -40.05 8.82
N ALA A 591 9.60 -39.61 8.38
CA ALA A 591 10.82 -39.67 9.19
C ALA A 591 10.73 -38.85 10.48
N LEU A 592 9.88 -37.83 10.53
CA LEU A 592 9.64 -36.97 11.70
C LEU A 592 8.47 -37.44 12.58
N GLU A 593 7.78 -38.52 12.20
CA GLU A 593 6.60 -39.00 12.95
C GLU A 593 6.93 -39.26 14.42
N GLY A 594 6.13 -38.65 15.32
CA GLY A 594 6.25 -38.75 16.75
C GLY A 594 7.24 -37.82 17.43
N TYR A 595 7.96 -36.96 16.67
CA TYR A 595 8.90 -35.98 17.14
C TYR A 595 8.66 -34.61 16.57
N ASN A 596 9.04 -33.54 17.27
CA ASN A 596 9.26 -32.24 16.67
C ASN A 596 10.62 -32.32 15.97
N GLY A 597 10.77 -31.49 14.91
CA GLY A 597 12.03 -31.44 14.17
C GLY A 597 11.84 -31.05 12.71
N ALA A 598 12.88 -31.26 11.91
CA ALA A 598 12.82 -31.00 10.47
C ALA A 598 13.75 -31.94 9.67
N CYS A 599 13.37 -32.13 8.41
CA CYS A 599 14.15 -32.90 7.45
C CYS A 599 14.21 -32.14 6.12
N VAL A 600 15.40 -31.99 5.56
CA VAL A 600 15.66 -31.32 4.28
C VAL A 600 16.42 -32.28 3.37
N VAL A 601 15.97 -32.37 2.12
CA VAL A 601 16.60 -33.19 1.07
C VAL A 601 16.95 -32.28 -0.10
N ILE A 602 18.22 -32.29 -0.53
CA ILE A 602 18.74 -31.41 -1.60
C ILE A 602 19.48 -32.26 -2.64
N ASP A 603 19.32 -31.90 -3.89
CA ASP A 603 20.23 -32.31 -4.99
C ASP A 603 21.49 -31.42 -4.93
N PRO A 604 22.66 -31.97 -4.57
CA PRO A 604 23.87 -31.18 -4.37
C PRO A 604 24.46 -30.57 -5.67
N GLU A 605 24.14 -31.15 -6.82
CA GLU A 605 24.65 -30.68 -8.13
C GLU A 605 23.91 -29.44 -8.60
N THR A 606 22.61 -29.35 -8.33
CA THR A 606 21.76 -28.26 -8.81
C THR A 606 21.38 -27.26 -7.72
N GLY A 607 21.32 -27.67 -6.46
CA GLY A 607 20.78 -26.91 -5.34
C GLY A 607 19.25 -27.03 -5.21
N ALA A 608 18.61 -27.85 -6.03
CA ALA A 608 17.16 -28.07 -5.98
C ALA A 608 16.78 -28.77 -4.66
N VAL A 609 15.85 -28.17 -3.92
CA VAL A 609 15.30 -28.78 -2.68
C VAL A 609 14.22 -29.79 -3.06
N LEU A 610 14.52 -31.07 -2.88
CA LEU A 610 13.65 -32.20 -3.24
C LEU A 610 12.58 -32.48 -2.19
N ALA A 611 12.86 -32.17 -0.91
CA ALA A 611 11.92 -32.21 0.20
C ALA A 611 12.32 -31.23 1.30
N LEU A 612 11.33 -30.64 1.95
CA LEU A 612 11.49 -29.77 3.12
C LEU A 612 10.33 -30.02 4.06
N ALA A 613 10.56 -30.78 5.12
CA ALA A 613 9.58 -31.16 6.10
C ALA A 613 9.85 -30.52 7.45
N SER A 614 8.80 -30.09 8.14
CA SER A 614 8.81 -29.61 9.52
C SER A 614 7.71 -30.29 10.32
N SER A 615 7.98 -30.66 11.57
CA SER A 615 7.04 -31.30 12.49
C SER A 615 6.98 -30.51 13.81
N PRO A 616 5.78 -30.36 14.41
CA PRO A 616 4.48 -30.83 13.95
C PRO A 616 4.00 -30.10 12.69
N THR A 617 3.25 -30.77 11.83
CA THR A 617 2.66 -30.19 10.64
C THR A 617 1.21 -29.75 10.87
N TYR A 618 0.65 -29.03 9.91
CA TYR A 618 -0.73 -28.55 9.93
C TYR A 618 -1.38 -28.74 8.55
N ASN A 619 -2.73 -28.70 8.50
CA ASN A 619 -3.44 -28.65 7.23
C ASN A 619 -3.77 -27.20 6.90
N ALA A 620 -3.29 -26.70 5.77
CA ALA A 620 -3.51 -25.32 5.34
C ALA A 620 -5.01 -24.98 5.15
N ALA A 621 -5.85 -25.98 4.85
CA ALA A 621 -7.31 -25.81 4.77
C ALA A 621 -7.95 -25.42 6.12
N ASP A 622 -7.32 -25.75 7.25
CA ASP A 622 -7.84 -25.49 8.60
C ASP A 622 -7.25 -24.22 9.24
N ILE A 623 -6.52 -23.42 8.49
CA ILE A 623 -5.73 -22.29 9.03
C ILE A 623 -6.57 -21.29 9.83
N GLU A 624 -7.77 -20.97 9.39
CA GLU A 624 -8.66 -20.03 10.10
C GLU A 624 -9.05 -20.55 11.49
N SER A 625 -9.27 -21.85 11.62
CA SER A 625 -9.60 -22.46 12.90
C SER A 625 -8.38 -22.52 13.83
N ILE A 626 -7.20 -22.75 13.26
CA ILE A 626 -5.93 -22.79 14.02
C ILE A 626 -5.62 -21.40 14.58
N LEU A 627 -5.65 -20.35 13.75
CA LEU A 627 -5.30 -19.00 14.15
C LEU A 627 -6.37 -18.35 15.04
N SER A 628 -7.68 -18.62 14.79
CA SER A 628 -8.76 -18.10 15.63
C SER A 628 -8.79 -18.69 17.04
N SER A 629 -8.20 -19.87 17.26
CA SER A 629 -8.15 -20.52 18.57
C SER A 629 -7.32 -19.77 19.61
N GLY A 630 -6.49 -18.80 19.18
CA GLY A 630 -5.59 -18.02 20.05
C GLY A 630 -4.47 -18.84 20.70
N ASN A 631 -4.36 -20.14 20.38
CA ASN A 631 -3.20 -20.94 20.73
C ASN A 631 -2.11 -20.67 19.69
N GLU A 632 -0.97 -20.12 20.13
CA GLU A 632 0.23 -20.09 19.31
C GLU A 632 0.66 -21.54 19.04
N SER A 633 0.16 -22.09 17.93
CA SER A 633 0.47 -23.47 17.54
C SER A 633 1.91 -23.52 17.04
N SER A 634 2.77 -24.27 17.71
CA SER A 634 4.13 -24.55 17.24
C SER A 634 4.15 -25.28 15.88
N ALA A 635 2.99 -25.73 15.40
CA ALA A 635 2.80 -26.35 14.10
C ALA A 635 2.95 -25.39 12.91
N LEU A 636 2.79 -24.07 13.09
CA LEU A 636 2.99 -23.09 12.02
C LEU A 636 4.46 -22.70 11.84
N TYR A 637 5.31 -23.03 12.81
CA TYR A 637 6.72 -22.66 12.79
C TYR A 637 7.52 -23.59 11.89
N ASN A 638 8.13 -23.05 10.80
CA ASN A 638 8.95 -23.82 9.89
C ASN A 638 10.33 -24.07 10.49
N ARG A 639 10.50 -25.22 11.12
CA ARG A 639 11.74 -25.60 11.80
C ARG A 639 12.91 -25.83 10.84
N ALA A 640 12.63 -26.14 9.57
CA ALA A 640 13.67 -26.40 8.60
C ALA A 640 14.49 -25.15 8.23
N THR A 641 13.82 -23.98 8.25
CA THR A 641 14.41 -22.71 7.77
C THR A 641 14.49 -21.62 8.83
N GLN A 642 13.65 -21.67 9.89
CA GLN A 642 13.53 -20.58 10.86
C GLN A 642 14.07 -20.93 12.25
N ALA A 643 14.25 -22.23 12.59
CA ALA A 643 14.85 -22.62 13.86
C ALA A 643 16.37 -22.66 13.77
N LEU A 644 17.01 -22.19 14.84
CA LEU A 644 18.44 -22.36 15.06
C LEU A 644 18.66 -23.47 16.11
N TYR A 645 19.45 -24.43 15.73
CA TYR A 645 19.83 -25.56 16.59
C TYR A 645 21.33 -25.59 16.80
N SER A 646 21.79 -26.14 17.96
CA SER A 646 23.15 -26.67 18.06
C SER A 646 23.29 -27.82 17.06
N PRO A 647 24.23 -27.78 16.12
CA PRO A 647 24.41 -28.89 15.17
C PRO A 647 25.04 -30.12 15.80
N GLY A 648 25.58 -30.00 17.01
CA GLY A 648 26.27 -31.04 17.67
C GLY A 648 27.39 -31.64 16.80
N SER A 649 27.67 -32.91 16.95
CA SER A 649 28.73 -33.59 16.22
C SER A 649 28.61 -33.60 14.69
N THR A 650 27.49 -33.10 14.10
CA THR A 650 27.42 -32.93 12.63
C THR A 650 28.31 -31.77 12.14
N PHE A 651 28.56 -30.77 12.99
CA PHE A 651 29.50 -29.68 12.69
C PHE A 651 30.95 -30.15 12.53
N LYS A 652 31.29 -31.37 13.02
CA LYS A 652 32.60 -32.00 12.82
C LYS A 652 32.94 -32.20 11.34
N ILE A 653 31.96 -32.16 10.44
CA ILE A 653 32.19 -32.10 8.97
C ILE A 653 32.98 -30.83 8.64
N VAL A 654 32.55 -29.67 9.18
CA VAL A 654 33.23 -28.39 8.98
C VAL A 654 34.62 -28.40 9.63
N SER A 655 34.72 -28.81 10.89
CA SER A 655 36.00 -28.86 11.64
C SER A 655 37.03 -29.81 11.02
N LEU A 656 36.60 -30.98 10.54
CA LEU A 656 37.44 -31.92 9.79
C LEU A 656 37.95 -31.31 8.50
N THR A 657 37.05 -30.71 7.72
CA THR A 657 37.38 -30.02 6.44
C THR A 657 38.39 -28.91 6.69
N THR A 658 38.16 -28.08 7.72
CA THR A 658 39.07 -26.96 8.09
C THR A 658 40.46 -27.49 8.50
N GLY A 659 40.53 -28.55 9.31
CA GLY A 659 41.80 -29.15 9.75
C GLY A 659 42.60 -29.73 8.60
N LEU A 660 41.93 -30.37 7.64
CA LEU A 660 42.57 -30.95 6.45
C LEU A 660 43.00 -29.88 5.43
N GLU A 661 42.13 -28.88 5.15
CA GLU A 661 42.42 -27.81 4.19
C GLU A 661 43.60 -26.95 4.63
N ASN A 662 43.67 -26.63 5.94
CA ASN A 662 44.77 -25.84 6.53
C ASN A 662 46.01 -26.66 6.83
N ASN A 663 46.04 -27.97 6.49
CA ASN A 663 47.13 -28.90 6.74
C ASN A 663 47.54 -28.97 8.24
N VAL A 664 46.61 -28.72 9.16
CA VAL A 664 46.79 -28.88 10.61
C VAL A 664 46.90 -30.34 11.01
N ALA A 665 46.07 -31.18 10.36
CA ALA A 665 46.09 -32.61 10.58
C ALA A 665 45.87 -33.39 9.26
N THR A 666 46.09 -34.70 9.32
CA THR A 666 45.71 -35.68 8.27
C THR A 666 44.77 -36.72 8.88
N GLU A 667 44.06 -37.49 8.05
CA GLU A 667 43.19 -38.58 8.54
C GLU A 667 43.95 -39.59 9.46
N SER A 668 45.25 -39.82 9.17
CA SER A 668 46.12 -40.68 9.93
C SER A 668 46.80 -40.04 11.15
N SER A 669 46.59 -38.73 11.39
CA SER A 669 47.11 -38.05 12.59
C SER A 669 46.52 -38.69 13.83
N VAL A 670 47.36 -39.01 14.81
CA VAL A 670 46.94 -39.70 16.00
C VAL A 670 46.79 -38.73 17.16
N PHE A 671 45.62 -38.79 17.82
CA PHE A 671 45.25 -37.97 18.97
C PHE A 671 44.94 -38.89 20.16
N SER A 672 45.19 -38.37 21.34
CA SER A 672 44.74 -39.03 22.59
C SER A 672 43.24 -38.72 22.77
N ALA A 673 42.43 -39.75 23.03
CA ALA A 673 40.98 -39.63 23.20
C ALA A 673 40.54 -40.08 24.60
N PRO A 674 40.92 -39.38 25.68
CA PRO A 674 40.44 -39.67 27.03
C PRO A 674 38.94 -39.37 27.16
N SER A 675 38.28 -39.88 28.17
CA SER A 675 36.89 -39.60 28.46
C SER A 675 36.62 -38.11 28.72
N LYS A 676 37.62 -37.42 29.30
CA LYS A 676 37.63 -36.01 29.68
C LYS A 676 38.98 -35.37 29.37
N LEU A 677 38.95 -34.15 28.90
CA LEU A 677 40.12 -33.37 28.51
C LEU A 677 40.00 -31.95 29.06
N GLU A 678 40.99 -31.47 29.81
CA GLU A 678 41.09 -30.06 30.22
C GLU A 678 41.74 -29.24 29.12
N ILE A 679 41.02 -28.23 28.59
CA ILE A 679 41.49 -27.28 27.57
C ILE A 679 41.06 -25.87 27.95
N GLY A 680 41.96 -24.87 27.87
CA GLY A 680 41.62 -23.46 28.06
C GLY A 680 41.00 -23.15 29.43
N GLY A 681 41.22 -24.00 30.43
CA GLY A 681 40.69 -23.85 31.78
C GLY A 681 39.28 -24.43 32.00
N GLY A 682 38.73 -25.10 30.98
CA GLY A 682 37.47 -25.85 31.05
C GLY A 682 37.64 -27.33 30.67
N GLU A 683 36.57 -28.11 30.84
CA GLU A 683 36.56 -29.55 30.53
C GLU A 683 35.76 -29.83 29.27
N VAL A 684 36.31 -30.68 28.39
CA VAL A 684 35.57 -31.26 27.23
C VAL A 684 35.40 -32.76 27.45
N THR A 685 34.21 -33.29 27.26
CA THR A 685 33.85 -34.68 27.55
C THR A 685 33.37 -35.40 26.29
N ASN A 686 33.70 -36.68 26.19
CA ASN A 686 33.09 -37.56 25.20
C ASN A 686 31.70 -37.99 25.65
N PHE A 687 30.84 -38.28 24.71
CA PHE A 687 29.52 -38.84 24.97
C PHE A 687 29.60 -40.08 25.84
N ASN A 688 28.76 -40.16 26.89
CA ASN A 688 28.76 -41.23 27.90
C ASN A 688 30.10 -41.47 28.60
N ASP A 689 30.94 -40.43 28.74
CA ASP A 689 32.28 -40.51 29.37
C ASP A 689 33.17 -41.61 28.73
N ALA A 690 33.00 -41.90 27.42
CA ALA A 690 33.78 -42.94 26.73
C ALA A 690 35.25 -42.52 26.53
N SER A 691 36.17 -43.50 26.77
CA SER A 691 37.61 -43.32 26.50
C SER A 691 38.06 -44.29 25.44
N TYR A 692 38.77 -43.76 24.40
CA TYR A 692 39.14 -44.53 23.21
C TYR A 692 40.65 -44.77 23.08
N GLY A 693 41.48 -44.22 23.98
CA GLY A 693 42.94 -44.29 23.88
C GLY A 693 43.50 -43.40 22.77
N ASP A 694 44.62 -43.82 22.21
CA ASP A 694 45.21 -43.10 21.04
C ASP A 694 44.61 -43.62 19.75
N ILE A 695 43.94 -42.77 19.01
CA ILE A 695 43.22 -43.12 17.77
C ILE A 695 43.53 -42.11 16.67
N THR A 696 43.38 -42.55 15.40
CA THR A 696 43.51 -41.66 14.25
C THR A 696 42.34 -40.68 14.14
N LEU A 697 42.52 -39.54 13.46
CA LEU A 697 41.48 -38.56 13.22
C LEU A 697 40.29 -39.18 12.45
N GLU A 698 40.56 -40.07 11.45
CA GLU A 698 39.55 -40.88 10.79
C GLU A 698 38.72 -41.68 11.81
N ARG A 699 39.38 -42.47 12.70
CA ARG A 699 38.68 -43.26 13.73
C ARG A 699 37.95 -42.39 14.75
N ALA A 700 38.51 -41.25 15.10
CA ALA A 700 37.86 -40.28 15.96
C ALA A 700 36.56 -39.70 15.33
N THR A 701 36.53 -39.53 14.01
CA THR A 701 35.34 -39.08 13.27
C THR A 701 34.28 -40.18 13.25
N GLU A 702 34.67 -41.46 13.01
CA GLU A 702 33.78 -42.62 13.05
C GLU A 702 33.13 -42.82 14.43
N LEU A 703 33.88 -42.60 15.51
CA LEU A 703 33.43 -42.72 16.89
C LEU A 703 32.82 -41.43 17.42
N SER A 704 32.91 -40.35 16.68
CA SER A 704 32.46 -39.03 17.09
C SER A 704 33.11 -38.46 18.37
N ALA A 705 34.44 -38.70 18.61
CA ALA A 705 35.16 -38.34 19.83
C ALA A 705 35.29 -36.81 19.96
N ASN A 706 34.59 -36.20 20.92
CA ASN A 706 34.64 -34.75 21.21
C ASN A 706 36.02 -34.31 21.65
N THR A 707 36.71 -35.09 22.50
CA THR A 707 38.05 -34.75 23.02
C THR A 707 39.13 -34.69 21.95
N VAL A 708 38.95 -35.38 20.80
CA VAL A 708 39.85 -35.28 19.66
C VAL A 708 39.53 -34.02 18.86
N PHE A 709 38.24 -33.72 18.58
CA PHE A 709 37.85 -32.54 17.83
C PHE A 709 38.10 -31.25 18.62
N ALA A 710 38.06 -31.29 19.94
CA ALA A 710 38.51 -30.23 20.83
C ALA A 710 39.99 -29.88 20.61
N GLN A 711 40.86 -30.92 20.58
CA GLN A 711 42.29 -30.73 20.28
C GLN A 711 42.52 -30.20 18.89
N LEU A 712 41.84 -30.78 17.90
CA LEU A 712 41.88 -30.30 16.51
C LEU A 712 41.44 -28.84 16.42
N GLY A 713 40.35 -28.42 17.13
CA GLY A 713 39.84 -27.07 17.14
C GLY A 713 40.84 -26.06 17.73
N THR A 714 41.53 -26.43 18.81
CA THR A 714 42.58 -25.55 19.35
C THR A 714 43.79 -25.43 18.44
N GLU A 715 44.13 -26.50 17.71
CA GLU A 715 45.23 -26.47 16.72
C GLU A 715 44.84 -25.66 15.46
N ILE A 716 43.56 -25.67 15.04
CA ILE A 716 43.00 -24.84 13.99
C ILE A 716 42.96 -23.38 14.40
N GLY A 717 42.52 -23.09 15.61
CA GLY A 717 42.29 -21.74 16.17
C GLY A 717 40.96 -21.13 15.74
N ALA A 718 40.49 -20.17 16.54
CA ALA A 718 39.17 -19.52 16.35
C ALA A 718 39.02 -18.85 14.99
N ASP A 719 40.04 -18.08 14.57
CA ASP A 719 39.98 -17.33 13.28
C ASP A 719 39.78 -18.25 12.08
N ALA A 720 40.54 -19.35 12.00
CA ALA A 720 40.46 -20.29 10.88
C ALA A 720 39.14 -21.09 10.92
N LEU A 721 38.66 -21.47 12.12
CA LEU A 721 37.41 -22.20 12.30
C LEU A 721 36.22 -21.36 11.88
N VAL A 722 36.16 -20.08 12.30
CA VAL A 722 35.09 -19.17 11.94
C VAL A 722 35.14 -18.82 10.45
N SER A 723 36.33 -18.47 9.92
CA SER A 723 36.50 -18.14 8.50
C SER A 723 36.06 -19.30 7.58
N SER A 724 36.45 -20.53 7.90
CA SER A 724 36.03 -21.70 7.14
C SER A 724 34.52 -21.93 7.28
N SER A 725 33.94 -21.72 8.45
CA SER A 725 32.49 -21.82 8.65
C SER A 725 31.73 -20.81 7.79
N GLU A 726 32.26 -19.60 7.58
CA GLU A 726 31.69 -18.57 6.69
C GLU A 726 31.76 -19.02 5.21
N GLU A 727 32.77 -19.76 4.81
CA GLU A 727 32.85 -20.39 3.49
C GLU A 727 31.79 -21.48 3.30
N PHE A 728 31.32 -22.12 4.39
CA PHE A 728 30.16 -23.02 4.39
C PHE A 728 28.82 -22.30 4.48
N GLY A 729 28.78 -20.94 4.61
CA GLY A 729 27.57 -20.12 4.65
C GLY A 729 27.11 -19.68 6.05
N PHE A 730 27.84 -20.00 7.14
CA PHE A 730 27.56 -19.42 8.46
C PHE A 730 27.84 -17.92 8.45
N ASN A 731 27.14 -17.15 9.26
CA ASN A 731 27.19 -15.68 9.31
C ASN A 731 26.81 -14.97 8.00
N GLN A 732 26.35 -15.71 6.96
CA GLN A 732 25.96 -15.18 5.66
C GLN A 732 24.45 -15.10 5.52
N ASP A 733 23.97 -14.14 4.73
CA ASP A 733 22.57 -14.06 4.32
C ASP A 733 22.39 -14.86 3.03
N ILE A 734 21.80 -16.04 3.12
CA ILE A 734 21.53 -16.92 1.99
C ILE A 734 20.15 -16.60 1.44
N SER A 735 20.06 -16.21 0.15
CA SER A 735 18.77 -16.01 -0.51
C SER A 735 18.06 -17.36 -0.69
N PHE A 736 16.77 -17.41 -0.39
CA PHE A 736 15.94 -18.60 -0.53
C PHE A 736 14.48 -18.21 -0.77
N ASP A 737 13.69 -19.08 -1.39
CA ASP A 737 12.29 -18.81 -1.73
C ASP A 737 11.39 -18.72 -0.48
N LEU A 738 11.87 -19.15 0.68
CA LEU A 738 11.20 -19.00 1.98
C LEU A 738 12.06 -18.19 2.95
N PRO A 739 11.47 -17.60 3.98
CA PRO A 739 12.24 -16.96 5.04
C PRO A 739 13.26 -17.93 5.66
N LEU A 740 14.53 -17.54 5.64
CA LEU A 740 15.64 -18.34 6.14
C LEU A 740 16.37 -17.56 7.24
N VAL A 741 16.53 -18.18 8.41
CA VAL A 741 17.32 -17.62 9.50
C VAL A 741 18.81 -17.78 9.22
N LYS A 742 19.59 -16.74 9.53
CA LYS A 742 21.06 -16.78 9.41
C LYS A 742 21.65 -17.75 10.43
N SER A 743 22.44 -18.71 9.99
CA SER A 743 23.22 -19.59 10.87
C SER A 743 24.42 -18.85 11.44
N LEU A 744 24.81 -19.14 12.68
CA LEU A 744 25.66 -18.27 13.47
C LEU A 744 26.96 -18.97 13.90
N MET A 745 28.05 -18.24 13.81
CA MET A 745 29.33 -18.45 14.48
C MET A 745 29.67 -17.20 15.30
N PRO A 746 30.37 -17.37 16.48
CA PRO A 746 30.79 -16.23 17.29
C PRO A 746 31.86 -15.39 16.57
N ASN A 747 32.12 -14.18 17.11
CA ASN A 747 33.28 -13.39 16.72
C ASN A 747 34.55 -14.11 17.22
N PRO A 748 35.53 -14.45 16.37
CA PRO A 748 36.71 -15.20 16.78
C PRO A 748 37.54 -14.49 17.84
N ASP A 749 37.59 -13.15 17.85
CA ASP A 749 38.29 -12.35 18.86
C ASP A 749 37.69 -12.48 20.30
N GLU A 750 36.46 -12.94 20.42
CA GLU A 750 35.75 -13.13 21.68
C GLU A 750 35.86 -14.54 22.20
N MET A 751 36.27 -15.51 21.36
CA MET A 751 36.34 -16.94 21.73
C MET A 751 37.57 -17.28 22.57
N THR A 752 37.33 -17.89 23.69
CA THR A 752 38.41 -18.52 24.49
C THR A 752 38.84 -19.84 23.83
N GLU A 753 40.01 -20.37 24.26
CA GLU A 753 40.50 -21.66 23.80
C GLU A 753 39.50 -22.81 24.12
N TRP A 754 38.83 -22.77 25.27
CA TRP A 754 37.80 -23.74 25.64
C TRP A 754 36.56 -23.66 24.76
N GLU A 755 36.12 -22.44 24.44
CA GLU A 755 34.98 -22.22 23.56
C GLU A 755 35.29 -22.63 22.10
N THR A 756 36.50 -22.38 21.61
CA THR A 756 36.97 -22.85 20.29
C THR A 756 36.99 -24.39 20.25
N ALA A 757 37.44 -25.05 21.34
CA ALA A 757 37.43 -26.49 21.44
C ALA A 757 36.01 -27.10 21.37
N TRP A 758 35.05 -26.53 22.09
CA TRP A 758 33.66 -26.99 22.03
C TRP A 758 32.96 -26.64 20.72
N ALA A 759 33.23 -25.46 20.19
CA ALA A 759 32.68 -25.07 18.87
C ALA A 759 33.14 -26.06 17.78
N ALA A 760 34.42 -26.49 17.79
CA ALA A 760 34.91 -27.49 16.86
C ALA A 760 34.25 -28.88 17.05
N ALA A 761 33.78 -29.21 18.23
CA ALA A 761 32.98 -30.40 18.51
C ALA A 761 31.49 -30.22 18.12
N GLY A 762 31.04 -28.98 17.90
CA GLY A 762 29.70 -28.62 17.43
C GLY A 762 28.76 -28.09 18.52
N GLU A 763 29.25 -27.73 19.68
CA GLU A 763 28.44 -27.22 20.79
C GLU A 763 28.65 -25.72 20.99
N PRO A 764 27.57 -24.92 21.01
CA PRO A 764 27.63 -23.48 21.24
C PRO A 764 27.75 -23.18 22.73
N VAL A 765 28.98 -22.89 23.17
CA VAL A 765 29.28 -22.55 24.56
C VAL A 765 29.85 -21.14 24.63
N GLY A 766 29.75 -20.51 25.82
CA GLY A 766 30.25 -19.17 26.09
C GLY A 766 29.17 -18.11 26.20
N GLU A 767 29.52 -16.99 26.83
CA GLU A 767 28.71 -15.78 26.98
C GLU A 767 29.49 -14.60 26.41
N HIS A 768 29.14 -14.16 25.22
CA HIS A 768 29.80 -13.06 24.49
C HIS A 768 28.79 -11.97 24.07
N GLU A 769 29.32 -10.87 23.55
CA GLU A 769 28.46 -9.87 22.84
C GLU A 769 27.95 -10.44 21.52
N SER A 770 28.79 -11.23 20.81
CA SER A 770 28.32 -12.00 19.64
C SER A 770 27.54 -13.24 20.08
N PRO A 771 26.62 -13.76 19.23
CA PRO A 771 25.91 -15.01 19.58
C PRO A 771 26.84 -16.17 19.76
N ALA A 772 26.54 -17.04 20.75
CA ALA A 772 27.23 -18.31 20.88
C ALA A 772 27.03 -19.18 19.61
N GLY A 773 28.02 -19.93 19.21
CA GLY A 773 27.97 -20.78 18.02
C GLY A 773 28.91 -21.99 18.14
N PRO A 774 28.70 -23.00 17.24
CA PRO A 774 27.85 -22.97 16.05
C PRO A 774 26.36 -23.12 16.34
N GLN A 775 25.53 -22.34 15.65
CA GLN A 775 24.08 -22.54 15.58
C GLN A 775 23.63 -22.58 14.12
N ALA A 776 22.83 -23.54 13.72
CA ALA A 776 22.48 -23.76 12.32
C ALA A 776 21.00 -24.10 12.13
N SER A 777 20.44 -23.66 10.99
CA SER A 777 19.17 -24.20 10.49
C SER A 777 19.41 -25.60 9.89
N VAL A 778 18.34 -26.39 9.74
CA VAL A 778 18.46 -27.72 9.12
C VAL A 778 18.86 -27.59 7.63
N LEU A 779 18.35 -26.58 6.95
CA LEU A 779 18.77 -26.25 5.58
C LEU A 779 20.28 -25.96 5.51
N GLN A 780 20.83 -25.19 6.44
CA GLN A 780 22.26 -24.91 6.50
C GLN A 780 23.10 -26.18 6.66
N MET A 781 22.65 -27.11 7.50
CA MET A 781 23.37 -28.38 7.67
C MET A 781 23.25 -29.30 6.46
N ALA A 782 22.14 -29.21 5.70
CA ALA A 782 22.04 -29.85 4.40
C ALA A 782 23.04 -29.24 3.41
N LEU A 783 23.22 -27.90 3.38
CA LEU A 783 24.22 -27.23 2.55
C LEU A 783 25.66 -27.60 2.91
N VAL A 784 25.96 -27.83 4.21
CA VAL A 784 27.26 -28.40 4.65
C VAL A 784 27.48 -29.77 4.01
N GLY A 785 26.46 -30.63 4.02
CA GLY A 785 26.49 -31.91 3.32
C GLY A 785 26.69 -31.75 1.81
N CYS A 786 25.98 -30.81 1.17
CA CYS A 786 26.11 -30.53 -0.26
C CYS A 786 27.52 -30.09 -0.66
N ALA A 787 28.22 -29.31 0.17
CA ALA A 787 29.61 -28.95 -0.08
C ALA A 787 30.50 -30.17 -0.25
N ILE A 788 30.35 -31.16 0.64
CA ILE A 788 31.17 -32.40 0.60
C ILE A 788 30.71 -33.32 -0.53
N ALA A 789 29.40 -33.38 -0.81
CA ALA A 789 28.82 -34.16 -1.90
C ALA A 789 29.26 -33.67 -3.28
N ASN A 790 29.35 -32.34 -3.46
CA ASN A 790 29.61 -31.67 -4.74
C ASN A 790 30.99 -31.01 -4.78
N ASP A 791 32.02 -31.79 -4.47
CA ASP A 791 33.43 -31.44 -4.65
C ASP A 791 33.85 -30.08 -4.06
N GLY A 792 33.29 -29.70 -2.95
CA GLY A 792 33.55 -28.45 -2.22
C GLY A 792 32.70 -27.28 -2.64
N VAL A 793 31.80 -27.42 -3.59
CA VAL A 793 30.93 -26.36 -4.13
C VAL A 793 29.53 -26.44 -3.53
N ILE A 794 29.05 -25.34 -3.00
CA ILE A 794 27.66 -25.18 -2.54
C ILE A 794 26.88 -24.45 -3.65
N MET A 795 25.83 -25.09 -4.12
CA MET A 795 24.88 -24.47 -5.07
C MET A 795 23.83 -23.64 -4.29
N GLN A 796 23.30 -22.59 -4.95
CA GLN A 796 22.20 -21.80 -4.44
C GLN A 796 20.97 -22.68 -4.24
N PRO A 797 20.43 -22.83 -3.02
CA PRO A 797 19.21 -23.61 -2.79
C PRO A 797 17.99 -22.89 -3.37
N TYR A 798 17.06 -23.64 -3.96
CA TYR A 798 15.81 -23.10 -4.47
C TYR A 798 14.67 -24.13 -4.44
N LEU A 799 13.42 -23.61 -4.36
CA LEU A 799 12.18 -24.40 -4.34
C LEU A 799 11.35 -24.21 -5.62
N VAL A 800 11.42 -23.05 -6.28
CA VAL A 800 10.66 -22.78 -7.50
C VAL A 800 11.45 -23.27 -8.72
N ASP A 801 10.98 -24.37 -9.35
CA ASP A 801 11.57 -24.90 -10.59
C ASP A 801 11.17 -24.08 -11.81
N SER A 802 9.87 -23.85 -11.98
CA SER A 802 9.35 -23.16 -13.15
C SER A 802 8.00 -22.50 -12.88
N VAL A 803 7.71 -21.46 -13.69
CA VAL A 803 6.45 -20.74 -13.67
C VAL A 803 5.82 -20.82 -15.06
N TYR A 804 4.52 -21.10 -15.10
CA TYR A 804 3.75 -21.17 -16.34
C TYR A 804 2.66 -20.12 -16.34
N ASN A 805 2.48 -19.41 -17.46
CA ASN A 805 1.38 -18.45 -17.61
C ASN A 805 0.04 -19.18 -17.81
N ALA A 806 -1.07 -18.43 -17.86
CA ALA A 806 -2.41 -18.96 -18.02
C ALA A 806 -2.60 -19.74 -19.35
N GLU A 807 -1.77 -19.47 -20.35
CA GLU A 807 -1.76 -20.19 -21.65
C GLU A 807 -0.94 -21.49 -21.59
N GLY A 808 -0.29 -21.79 -20.44
CA GLY A 808 0.57 -22.96 -20.24
C GLY A 808 1.98 -22.81 -20.81
N GLU A 809 2.40 -21.59 -21.18
CA GLU A 809 3.74 -21.30 -21.64
C GLU A 809 4.69 -21.06 -20.46
N ASN A 810 5.90 -21.59 -20.53
CA ASN A 810 6.90 -21.39 -19.49
C ASN A 810 7.42 -19.95 -19.52
N SER A 811 7.14 -19.18 -18.47
CA SER A 811 7.58 -17.80 -18.30
C SER A 811 8.86 -17.65 -17.49
N TYR A 812 9.17 -18.64 -16.63
CA TYR A 812 10.38 -18.68 -15.82
C TYR A 812 10.82 -20.13 -15.62
N ARG A 813 12.12 -20.38 -15.66
CA ARG A 813 12.73 -21.63 -15.24
C ARG A 813 13.99 -21.34 -14.45
N ALA A 814 14.13 -22.00 -13.31
CA ALA A 814 15.30 -21.88 -12.47
C ALA A 814 16.57 -22.35 -13.22
N THR A 815 17.65 -21.62 -13.03
CA THR A 815 18.96 -21.97 -13.54
C THR A 815 19.89 -22.18 -12.36
N PRO A 816 20.43 -23.39 -12.15
CA PRO A 816 21.38 -23.67 -11.08
C PRO A 816 22.55 -22.69 -11.10
N SER A 817 22.91 -22.17 -9.96
CA SER A 817 24.02 -21.22 -9.79
C SER A 817 24.83 -21.57 -8.55
N GLN A 818 26.12 -21.35 -8.63
CA GLN A 818 27.02 -21.55 -7.48
C GLN A 818 26.82 -20.47 -6.46
N LEU A 819 26.73 -20.85 -5.18
CA LEU A 819 26.63 -19.95 -4.04
C LEU A 819 28.01 -19.70 -3.43
N TYR A 820 28.68 -20.75 -2.93
CA TYR A 820 29.99 -20.68 -2.28
C TYR A 820 30.93 -21.80 -2.74
N THR A 821 32.21 -21.67 -2.46
CA THR A 821 33.21 -22.77 -2.49
C THR A 821 33.73 -22.91 -1.04
N ALA A 822 33.37 -24.00 -0.40
CA ALA A 822 33.67 -24.26 1.01
C ALA A 822 35.04 -24.92 1.22
N CYS A 823 35.52 -25.69 0.22
CA CYS A 823 36.85 -26.33 0.24
C CYS A 823 37.29 -26.76 -1.15
N SER A 824 38.53 -27.25 -1.25
CA SER A 824 39.01 -27.86 -2.50
C SER A 824 38.39 -29.25 -2.75
N SER A 825 38.18 -29.63 -4.05
CA SER A 825 37.61 -30.92 -4.41
C SER A 825 38.41 -32.11 -3.84
N SER A 826 39.74 -31.98 -3.74
CA SER A 826 40.59 -33.01 -3.11
C SER A 826 40.28 -33.19 -1.61
N ILE A 827 39.98 -32.14 -0.88
CA ILE A 827 39.62 -32.23 0.54
C ILE A 827 38.20 -32.75 0.68
N ALA A 828 37.22 -32.27 -0.13
CA ALA A 828 35.85 -32.81 -0.13
C ALA A 828 35.84 -34.32 -0.32
N SER A 829 36.60 -34.86 -1.31
CA SER A 829 36.74 -36.30 -1.55
C SER A 829 37.33 -37.07 -0.34
N ARG A 830 38.36 -36.52 0.32
CA ARG A 830 38.96 -37.10 1.53
C ARG A 830 37.98 -37.11 2.71
N VAL A 831 37.29 -36.00 2.96
CA VAL A 831 36.24 -35.89 4.00
C VAL A 831 35.13 -36.91 3.73
N LYS A 832 34.65 -37.02 2.46
CA LYS A 832 33.63 -37.95 2.07
C LYS A 832 34.03 -39.40 2.36
N THR A 833 35.29 -39.82 2.07
CA THR A 833 35.80 -41.14 2.43
C THR A 833 35.79 -41.38 3.92
N VAL A 834 36.17 -40.41 4.75
CA VAL A 834 36.10 -40.55 6.21
C VAL A 834 34.62 -40.69 6.67
N LEU A 835 33.68 -39.97 6.06
CA LEU A 835 32.24 -40.03 6.38
C LEU A 835 31.61 -41.37 5.94
N GLU A 836 32.15 -42.08 4.90
CA GLU A 836 31.78 -43.47 4.58
C GLU A 836 32.11 -44.38 5.77
N GLY A 837 33.27 -44.20 6.42
CA GLY A 837 33.69 -44.94 7.62
C GLY A 837 32.69 -44.80 8.78
N VAL A 838 32.07 -43.61 8.94
CA VAL A 838 31.05 -43.37 9.97
C VAL A 838 29.82 -44.25 9.75
N VAL A 839 29.39 -44.42 8.49
CA VAL A 839 28.22 -45.25 8.11
C VAL A 839 28.61 -46.75 8.14
N ASN A 840 29.79 -47.10 7.68
CA ASN A 840 30.23 -48.50 7.59
C ASN A 840 30.61 -49.10 8.96
N ASN A 841 31.32 -48.35 9.78
CA ASN A 841 31.97 -48.88 10.99
C ASN A 841 31.77 -48.00 12.25
N GLY A 842 31.02 -46.92 12.12
CA GLY A 842 30.91 -45.91 13.18
C GLY A 842 29.49 -45.73 13.75
N THR A 843 29.17 -44.52 14.15
CA THR A 843 27.90 -44.16 14.81
C THR A 843 26.72 -44.06 13.85
N GLY A 844 26.97 -44.04 12.52
CA GLY A 844 25.98 -43.87 11.48
C GLY A 844 25.49 -45.15 10.80
N THR A 845 25.79 -46.32 11.31
CA THR A 845 25.49 -47.64 10.68
C THR A 845 24.01 -47.84 10.37
N ALA A 846 23.11 -47.19 11.09
CA ALA A 846 21.67 -47.26 10.89
C ALA A 846 21.20 -46.53 9.59
N ALA A 847 22.06 -45.71 8.96
CA ALA A 847 21.77 -45.01 7.72
C ALA A 847 22.22 -45.83 6.46
N ALA A 848 22.75 -47.02 6.64
CA ALA A 848 23.22 -47.85 5.51
C ALA A 848 22.04 -48.24 4.60
N VAL A 849 22.23 -48.12 3.30
CA VAL A 849 21.28 -48.52 2.23
C VAL A 849 21.88 -49.69 1.46
N ASP A 850 21.07 -50.75 1.28
CA ASP A 850 21.56 -51.96 0.59
C ASP A 850 21.99 -51.67 -0.86
N GLY A 851 23.23 -52.05 -1.21
CA GLY A 851 23.74 -51.88 -2.55
C GLY A 851 24.30 -50.50 -2.88
N VAL A 852 24.19 -49.51 -1.98
CA VAL A 852 24.69 -48.17 -2.21
C VAL A 852 25.61 -47.70 -1.08
N GLN A 853 26.77 -47.16 -1.42
CA GLN A 853 27.66 -46.55 -0.43
C GLN A 853 27.14 -45.18 0.01
N ILE A 854 26.84 -45.06 1.31
CA ILE A 854 26.39 -43.81 1.94
C ILE A 854 27.54 -43.22 2.75
N ALA A 855 27.72 -41.90 2.69
CA ALA A 855 28.59 -41.13 3.58
C ALA A 855 27.73 -40.26 4.49
N GLY A 856 28.12 -40.08 5.74
CA GLY A 856 27.30 -39.24 6.64
C GLY A 856 27.87 -39.08 8.04
N LYS A 857 27.24 -38.22 8.86
CA LYS A 857 27.65 -37.92 10.22
C LYS A 857 26.42 -37.81 11.13
N THR A 858 26.46 -38.51 12.24
CA THR A 858 25.49 -38.38 13.32
C THR A 858 25.84 -37.20 14.24
N GLY A 859 24.83 -36.60 14.84
CA GLY A 859 24.98 -35.58 15.88
C GLY A 859 24.08 -35.84 17.08
N THR A 860 24.59 -35.44 18.22
CA THR A 860 23.85 -35.33 19.48
C THR A 860 24.14 -33.94 19.99
N ALA A 861 23.13 -33.15 20.27
CA ALA A 861 23.27 -31.80 20.78
C ALA A 861 22.62 -31.70 22.15
N GLU A 862 23.39 -31.26 23.14
CA GLU A 862 22.92 -31.05 24.50
C GLU A 862 22.17 -29.73 24.58
N THR A 863 20.87 -29.76 24.86
CA THR A 863 20.00 -28.56 24.85
C THR A 863 19.70 -28.03 26.26
N GLY A 864 20.22 -28.70 27.30
CA GLY A 864 19.85 -28.44 28.70
C GLY A 864 18.44 -28.94 29.06
N LYS A 865 17.74 -29.59 28.14
CA LYS A 865 16.46 -30.26 28.34
C LYS A 865 16.68 -31.70 28.80
N PRO A 866 15.62 -32.43 29.25
CA PRO A 866 15.75 -33.80 29.74
C PRO A 866 16.28 -34.81 28.72
N LYS A 867 16.13 -34.54 27.44
CA LYS A 867 16.61 -35.35 26.33
C LYS A 867 17.30 -34.47 25.28
N ASP A 868 18.34 -35.01 24.65
CA ASP A 868 19.13 -34.37 23.63
C ASP A 868 18.45 -34.38 22.28
N ASP A 869 18.78 -33.40 21.44
CA ASP A 869 18.41 -33.41 20.03
C ASP A 869 19.30 -34.39 19.25
N ARG A 870 18.71 -35.13 18.31
CA ARG A 870 19.41 -36.09 17.46
C ARG A 870 19.48 -35.64 16.03
N TRP A 871 20.67 -35.61 15.48
CA TRP A 871 20.98 -35.20 14.12
C TRP A 871 21.55 -36.31 13.28
N PHE A 872 21.29 -36.19 11.95
CA PHE A 872 22.03 -36.86 10.92
C PHE A 872 22.14 -35.99 9.68
N VAL A 873 23.35 -35.94 9.09
CA VAL A 873 23.62 -35.39 7.76
C VAL A 873 24.25 -36.52 6.95
N GLY A 874 23.60 -36.89 5.86
CA GLY A 874 24.05 -37.99 5.01
C GLY A 874 23.90 -37.67 3.53
N MET A 875 24.69 -38.38 2.71
CA MET A 875 24.74 -38.17 1.27
C MET A 875 24.95 -39.50 0.54
N GLY A 876 24.36 -39.66 -0.64
CA GLY A 876 24.48 -40.85 -1.46
C GLY A 876 24.09 -40.64 -2.91
N PRO A 877 24.56 -41.55 -3.80
CA PRO A 877 25.70 -42.48 -3.66
C PRO A 877 27.00 -41.71 -3.39
N SER A 878 27.94 -42.27 -2.61
CA SER A 878 29.17 -41.55 -2.28
C SER A 878 30.05 -41.19 -3.49
N GLU A 879 30.13 -42.03 -4.53
CA GLU A 879 30.95 -41.74 -5.70
C GLU A 879 30.35 -40.66 -6.62
N ASP A 880 29.04 -40.66 -6.80
CA ASP A 880 28.29 -39.77 -7.71
C ASP A 880 27.06 -39.25 -6.94
N CYS A 881 27.32 -38.36 -5.99
CA CYS A 881 26.30 -37.89 -5.05
C CYS A 881 25.17 -37.16 -5.75
N SER A 882 23.96 -37.66 -5.60
CA SER A 882 22.75 -37.07 -6.18
C SER A 882 21.74 -36.60 -5.09
N VAL A 883 21.93 -37.01 -3.85
CA VAL A 883 21.02 -36.70 -2.72
C VAL A 883 21.81 -36.40 -1.44
N VAL A 884 21.46 -35.32 -0.78
CA VAL A 884 21.88 -34.98 0.57
C VAL A 884 20.66 -34.84 1.46
N VAL A 885 20.70 -35.47 2.64
CA VAL A 885 19.64 -35.42 3.68
C VAL A 885 20.22 -34.84 4.95
N ALA A 886 19.57 -33.82 5.52
CA ALA A 886 19.81 -33.36 6.89
C ALA A 886 18.52 -33.49 7.70
N ILE A 887 18.58 -34.11 8.87
CA ILE A 887 17.43 -34.32 9.75
C ILE A 887 17.82 -34.00 11.20
N VAL A 888 16.92 -33.31 11.91
CA VAL A 888 16.96 -33.12 13.36
C VAL A 888 15.65 -33.60 13.99
N LEU A 889 15.79 -34.27 15.13
CA LEU A 889 14.68 -34.70 15.97
C LEU A 889 14.86 -34.10 17.37
N GLU A 890 13.98 -33.18 17.76
CA GLU A 890 14.02 -32.51 19.07
C GLU A 890 13.70 -33.50 20.19
N GLU A 891 14.49 -33.44 21.25
CA GLU A 891 14.30 -34.23 22.49
C GLU A 891 14.09 -35.75 22.23
N ALA A 892 14.71 -36.30 21.19
CA ALA A 892 14.57 -37.72 20.86
C ALA A 892 15.33 -38.65 21.83
N GLY A 893 16.42 -38.20 22.41
CA GLY A 893 17.19 -38.97 23.39
C GLY A 893 17.79 -40.25 22.81
N GLU A 894 18.13 -41.23 23.70
CA GLU A 894 18.71 -42.52 23.31
C GLU A 894 17.68 -43.61 23.00
N ASP A 895 16.41 -43.39 23.34
CA ASP A 895 15.35 -44.39 23.22
C ASP A 895 14.89 -44.66 21.77
N LEU A 896 15.38 -43.84 20.80
CA LEU A 896 15.03 -43.98 19.41
C LEU A 896 15.89 -45.03 18.69
N PRO A 897 15.34 -46.18 18.24
CA PRO A 897 16.08 -47.19 17.51
C PRO A 897 16.73 -46.61 16.23
N GLY A 898 18.06 -46.79 16.10
CA GLY A 898 18.81 -46.23 14.95
C GLY A 898 19.01 -44.73 14.99
N GLY A 899 18.42 -44.01 15.94
CA GLY A 899 18.51 -42.57 16.04
C GLY A 899 18.00 -41.81 14.79
N ALA A 900 18.46 -40.60 14.58
CA ALA A 900 18.14 -39.83 13.39
C ALA A 900 18.72 -40.47 12.09
N ALA A 901 19.81 -41.23 12.19
CA ALA A 901 20.38 -41.95 11.06
C ALA A 901 19.44 -43.04 10.51
N GLY A 902 18.76 -43.79 11.36
CA GLY A 902 17.78 -44.81 10.93
C GLY A 902 16.52 -44.18 10.31
N ARG A 903 16.13 -42.98 10.73
CA ARG A 903 15.04 -42.22 10.08
C ARG A 903 15.45 -41.69 8.72
N ALA A 904 16.70 -41.20 8.59
CA ALA A 904 17.25 -40.71 7.33
C ALA A 904 17.49 -41.84 6.31
N GLN A 905 17.70 -43.07 6.71
CA GLN A 905 17.84 -44.25 5.82
C GLN A 905 16.65 -44.34 4.86
N ASN A 906 15.42 -44.34 5.38
CA ASN A 906 14.21 -44.43 4.56
C ASN A 906 14.08 -43.29 3.57
N VAL A 907 14.49 -42.08 3.98
CA VAL A 907 14.46 -40.89 3.10
C VAL A 907 15.50 -41.02 1.99
N LEU A 908 16.73 -41.44 2.34
CA LEU A 908 17.80 -41.70 1.35
C LEU A 908 17.40 -42.79 0.35
N GLU A 909 16.89 -43.93 0.84
CA GLU A 909 16.44 -45.05 0.01
C GLU A 909 15.35 -44.59 -0.95
N THR A 910 14.31 -43.93 -0.47
CA THR A 910 13.22 -43.40 -1.31
C THR A 910 13.74 -42.42 -2.36
N ALA A 911 14.63 -41.50 -1.97
CA ALA A 911 15.15 -40.50 -2.90
C ALA A 911 16.04 -41.13 -3.98
N LEU A 912 16.84 -42.14 -3.61
CA LEU A 912 17.69 -42.88 -4.57
C LEU A 912 16.88 -43.78 -5.53
N GLU A 913 15.79 -44.40 -5.04
CA GLU A 913 14.85 -45.15 -5.88
C GLU A 913 14.18 -44.25 -6.92
N ILE A 914 13.69 -43.07 -6.53
CA ILE A 914 13.04 -42.09 -7.42
C ILE A 914 14.03 -41.59 -8.50
N GLN A 915 15.30 -41.47 -8.14
CA GLN A 915 16.36 -41.07 -9.10
C GLN A 915 16.88 -42.24 -9.94
N GLY A 916 16.43 -43.49 -9.73
CA GLY A 916 16.89 -44.68 -10.40
C GLY A 916 18.34 -45.04 -10.12
N ARG A 917 18.79 -44.78 -8.86
CA ARG A 917 20.13 -45.06 -8.35
C ARG A 917 20.18 -46.32 -7.46
N LEU A 918 19.01 -46.90 -7.18
CA LEU A 918 18.82 -48.19 -6.50
C LEU A 918 18.38 -49.29 -7.47
#